data_d8bfd9b34a754eece8023efee2bdcd8a
#
_entry.id   d8bfd9b34a754eece8023efee2bdcd8a
#
_cell.length_a   1.000
_cell.length_b   1.000
_cell.length_c   1.000
_cell.angle_alpha   90.00
_cell.angle_beta   90.00
_cell.angle_gamma   90.00
#
_symmetry.space_group_name_H-M   'P 1'
#
loop_
_entity.id
_entity.type
_entity.pdbx_description
1 polymer ?
#
loop_
_entity_poly.entity_id
_entity_poly.type
_entity_poly.pdbx_seq_one_letter_code
_entity_poly.pdbx_strand_id
1 'polypeptide(L)'
;MPFSASAQTTESANQEKVQDSPKPVDRKTAEEIITTANDIVVVGTRASLQSATTRKREANTIVDSIVADDIASFPDKNIGDSLARITGVQLSRDFGEGTAVSIRGVEPDLNRVEINGVSQVSATGGRAGDFRELATELVKSIDVYKGYAVDLTEGGIGGTVRVETRKPLDLKDPLLTGVVSYQNLDTAETWKPRVTFVAGTPKFLIDGLGVLVNVTYSDVDTRQDYISNTNWSRLADFDHSTEKTVANPLYANYNTYESCAGVGGATTATATANRLACETQFFDWAPTVPRYRSWVRNDKRLSADLALQYQVAPNFRAYGQVQINKRNQNLQDTNYSIDLTRIERFNLDPALAAGANGGTSRPQVQLGTSTVNENHVVTSLQTALNAVNIGSVAVPNWNGAANIVGVQRRDFSYDQDSKYFTGGFRWDLDRLHIDFMGSHAKATTVSESNLISIGTSVSGITIDRDNAQGIPVFSFPSEFDPADPAVYSDFTRTGANGQVLPVYGPALQYRPSQASNTEDQLKFDADWEIDHPIVSKIEFGAQARRQNYVSYNGGGTRLLDPATLTYQQSANVSFTSQIQNNPAQVRDGNTWYITPTQYQALISSIGGTLGGAPLFTGLKNAPAGIPSNIAFPNFDADVLSQIYDLSGFDQDLVLQADGQPQIPAYLIKEKVYAGYIMADIDTEVLGMRLTGNAGLRWTQTKDEGVGTNISRVTRTTATGGTETVVLAAQEARISNTYTDFLPAFNANLAITPELSLRANYAKNLARPRPTDLVPNINCLDDQTLTGSEDVCTAGNPDLKPYRADQWEVNLAWYPNADTTISLGYYKKYEASFVIPNVTRSGVDLFHDGITYTVRQSVNGYGALLDGIEASGQTVFTFLPQPFDGFGVTGNITYARAIRTNLTNSATGGELKEYPGLSKFTYNASVFYDKGFLNARLSYNYRSKWLSTVLDAANGNNPLYRKAEGYLDGKITLRFPKYHFNVFVEMQNINREYSKVYINKDMPVDLYYPGRRMFIGLQAKL
;
A
#
# COMPACT_ATOMS: atom_id res chain seq x y z
N MET A 1 38.81 57.54 2.96
CA MET A 1 38.90 58.71 2.03
C MET A 1 37.59 58.71 1.25
N PRO A 2 36.82 59.80 1.32
CA PRO A 2 35.53 59.91 0.70
C PRO A 2 35.68 60.56 -0.69
N PHE A 3 34.75 60.31 -1.61
CA PHE A 3 34.45 61.23 -2.69
C PHE A 3 32.97 61.54 -2.71
N SER A 4 32.75 62.84 -2.60
CA SER A 4 31.45 63.51 -2.51
C SER A 4 30.76 63.69 -3.88
N ALA A 5 29.47 63.70 -3.77
CA ALA A 5 28.41 64.40 -4.49
C ALA A 5 28.71 65.42 -5.57
N SER A 6 27.83 65.51 -6.49
CA SER A 6 27.31 66.77 -7.01
C SER A 6 25.88 66.58 -7.51
N ALA A 7 24.96 67.35 -6.90
CA ALA A 7 23.59 67.48 -7.28
C ALA A 7 23.46 68.46 -8.44
N GLN A 8 22.51 68.24 -9.35
CA GLN A 8 21.85 69.27 -10.12
C GLN A 8 20.34 69.09 -10.08
N THR A 9 19.69 70.04 -9.47
CA THR A 9 18.27 70.31 -9.43
C THR A 9 17.72 70.68 -10.79
N THR A 10 16.58 70.10 -11.19
CA THR A 10 15.60 70.75 -12.01
C THR A 10 14.23 70.43 -11.46
N GLU A 11 13.54 71.49 -10.99
CA GLU A 11 12.15 71.54 -10.64
C GLU A 11 11.28 71.26 -11.85
N SER A 12 10.30 70.38 -11.71
CA SER A 12 8.99 70.57 -12.35
C SER A 12 7.91 69.91 -11.48
N ALA A 13 6.96 70.74 -11.11
CA ALA A 13 5.80 70.39 -10.32
C ALA A 13 4.99 69.29 -10.96
N ASN A 14 4.61 68.24 -10.15
CA ASN A 14 3.36 67.55 -10.32
C ASN A 14 2.88 66.99 -8.98
N GLN A 15 1.75 67.45 -8.61
CA GLN A 15 0.70 66.97 -7.72
C GLN A 15 0.99 65.70 -6.92
N GLU A 16 0.99 65.86 -5.61
CA GLU A 16 0.74 64.83 -4.62
C GLU A 16 -0.53 64.06 -5.00
N LYS A 17 -0.35 62.80 -5.42
CA LYS A 17 -1.35 61.77 -5.24
C LYS A 17 -1.05 61.14 -3.87
N VAL A 18 -1.90 61.44 -2.91
CA VAL A 18 -2.09 60.72 -1.69
C VAL A 18 -2.12 59.22 -2.06
N GLN A 19 -1.13 58.50 -1.62
CA GLN A 19 -1.11 57.05 -1.74
C GLN A 19 -2.16 56.56 -0.75
N ASP A 20 -3.35 56.26 -1.31
CA ASP A 20 -4.39 55.52 -0.60
C ASP A 20 -3.73 54.26 -0.01
N SER A 21 -3.84 54.14 1.31
CA SER A 21 -3.62 52.85 1.98
C SER A 21 -4.42 51.80 1.23
N PRO A 22 -3.87 50.61 0.91
CA PRO A 22 -4.64 49.61 0.24
C PRO A 22 -5.87 49.30 1.08
N LYS A 23 -7.04 49.66 0.53
CA LYS A 23 -8.34 49.21 1.09
C LYS A 23 -8.23 47.76 1.38
N PRO A 24 -8.86 47.23 2.45
CA PRO A 24 -9.02 45.82 2.65
C PRO A 24 -9.48 45.23 1.32
N VAL A 25 -8.75 44.28 0.82
CA VAL A 25 -9.15 43.54 -0.41
C VAL A 25 -10.48 42.92 -0.06
N ASP A 26 -11.51 43.49 -0.68
CA ASP A 26 -12.88 43.02 -0.56
C ASP A 26 -12.84 41.53 -0.89
N ARG A 27 -13.34 40.71 0.00
CA ARG A 27 -13.39 39.27 -0.12
C ARG A 27 -14.45 38.75 -1.10
N LYS A 28 -14.80 39.55 -2.05
CA LYS A 28 -15.01 38.96 -3.36
C LYS A 28 -13.75 38.17 -3.71
N THR A 29 -13.63 37.33 -2.89
CA THR A 29 -12.65 37.33 -2.45
C THR A 29 -11.61 36.19 -2.35
N ALA A 30 -11.41 35.43 -1.47
CA ALA A 30 -10.48 34.32 -1.63
C ALA A 30 -10.97 33.33 -2.71
N GLU A 31 -12.27 33.20 -2.90
CA GLU A 31 -12.84 32.44 -4.03
C GLU A 31 -12.97 33.25 -5.32
N GLU A 32 -13.23 34.55 -5.33
CA GLU A 32 -13.13 35.40 -6.53
C GLU A 32 -11.71 35.84 -6.85
N ILE A 33 -10.81 35.91 -5.90
CA ILE A 33 -9.36 36.03 -6.17
C ILE A 33 -8.81 34.68 -6.56
N ILE A 34 -9.33 33.57 -6.07
CA ILE A 34 -9.17 32.21 -6.63
C ILE A 34 -9.87 32.15 -7.99
N THR A 35 -10.99 32.80 -8.25
CA THR A 35 -11.60 32.96 -9.57
C THR A 35 -10.94 34.03 -10.42
N THR A 36 -10.40 35.12 -9.92
CA THR A 36 -9.64 36.10 -10.73
C THR A 36 -8.17 35.73 -10.92
N ALA A 37 -7.55 34.99 -10.03
CA ALA A 37 -6.33 34.23 -10.32
C ALA A 37 -6.61 33.02 -11.26
N ASN A 38 -7.85 32.55 -11.34
CA ASN A 38 -8.37 31.56 -12.28
C ASN A 38 -8.66 32.09 -13.69
N ASP A 39 -8.74 33.38 -13.85
CA ASP A 39 -8.89 34.04 -15.13
C ASP A 39 -7.57 34.14 -15.94
N ILE A 40 -6.48 33.79 -15.31
CA ILE A 40 -5.21 33.60 -16.01
C ILE A 40 -5.24 32.17 -16.54
N VAL A 41 -5.30 31.98 -17.84
CA VAL A 41 -4.86 30.74 -18.47
C VAL A 41 -3.40 30.57 -18.08
N VAL A 42 -3.15 29.77 -17.03
CA VAL A 42 -1.81 29.52 -16.53
C VAL A 42 -1.07 28.75 -17.62
N VAL A 43 -0.17 29.41 -18.30
CA VAL A 43 0.65 28.82 -19.37
C VAL A 43 2.10 28.82 -18.92
N GLY A 44 2.64 27.60 -18.69
CA GLY A 44 4.02 27.37 -18.33
C GLY A 44 4.28 27.21 -16.82
N THR A 45 5.40 26.58 -16.54
CA THR A 45 5.83 26.19 -15.17
C THR A 45 5.91 27.37 -14.21
N ARG A 46 6.35 28.54 -14.69
CA ARG A 46 6.45 29.75 -13.87
C ARG A 46 5.08 30.20 -13.33
N ALA A 47 4.07 30.26 -14.19
CA ALA A 47 2.73 30.68 -13.81
C ALA A 47 2.05 29.68 -12.86
N SER A 48 2.28 28.38 -13.06
CA SER A 48 1.89 27.31 -12.13
C SER A 48 2.48 27.52 -10.73
N LEU A 49 3.78 27.80 -10.64
CA LEU A 49 4.48 28.07 -9.38
C LEU A 49 3.99 29.33 -8.68
N GLN A 50 3.72 30.41 -9.45
CA GLN A 50 3.12 31.64 -8.91
C GLN A 50 1.72 31.37 -8.33
N SER A 51 0.87 30.63 -9.06
CA SER A 51 -0.47 30.26 -8.57
C SER A 51 -0.40 29.41 -7.29
N ALA A 52 0.51 28.44 -7.23
CA ALA A 52 0.74 27.64 -6.01
C ALA A 52 1.22 28.50 -4.84
N THR A 53 2.10 29.48 -5.10
CA THR A 53 2.57 30.45 -4.09
C THR A 53 1.43 31.31 -3.57
N THR A 54 0.56 31.83 -4.46
CA THR A 54 -0.59 32.64 -4.08
C THR A 54 -1.55 31.84 -3.21
N ARG A 55 -1.91 30.62 -3.62
CA ARG A 55 -2.75 29.70 -2.82
C ARG A 55 -2.17 29.47 -1.41
N LYS A 56 -0.86 29.17 -1.33
CA LYS A 56 -0.17 29.01 -0.04
C LYS A 56 -0.20 30.28 0.80
N ARG A 57 0.00 31.43 0.19
CA ARG A 57 0.04 32.74 0.89
C ARG A 57 -1.33 33.16 1.42
N GLU A 58 -2.41 32.87 0.70
CA GLU A 58 -3.77 33.29 1.04
C GLU A 58 -4.49 32.30 1.97
N ALA A 59 -4.02 31.06 2.07
CA ALA A 59 -4.64 30.06 2.91
C ALA A 59 -4.56 30.43 4.41
N ASN A 60 -5.68 30.27 5.12
CA ASN A 60 -5.75 30.44 6.57
C ASN A 60 -5.06 29.32 7.36
N THR A 61 -4.93 28.13 6.78
CA THR A 61 -4.21 26.99 7.37
C THR A 61 -2.93 26.65 6.60
N ILE A 62 -2.16 25.68 7.09
CA ILE A 62 -0.90 25.27 6.44
C ILE A 62 -1.21 24.31 5.29
N VAL A 63 -1.00 24.77 4.08
CA VAL A 63 -1.24 24.04 2.82
C VAL A 63 -0.06 24.20 1.87
N ASP A 64 0.21 23.15 1.10
CA ASP A 64 1.07 23.20 -0.08
C ASP A 64 0.27 22.75 -1.30
N SER A 65 0.45 23.43 -2.42
CA SER A 65 -0.34 23.24 -3.62
C SER A 65 0.51 22.92 -4.84
N ILE A 66 -0.02 22.11 -5.75
CA ILE A 66 0.45 21.92 -7.11
C ILE A 66 -0.67 22.33 -8.05
N VAL A 67 -0.37 23.24 -8.97
CA VAL A 67 -1.34 23.74 -9.95
C VAL A 67 -0.91 23.28 -11.35
N ALA A 68 -1.85 22.87 -12.19
CA ALA A 68 -1.58 22.48 -13.56
C ALA A 68 -1.19 23.68 -14.42
N ASP A 69 -0.16 23.52 -15.25
CA ASP A 69 0.29 24.57 -16.19
C ASP A 69 -0.79 24.92 -17.23
N ASP A 70 -1.49 23.88 -17.73
CA ASP A 70 -2.57 23.97 -18.71
C ASP A 70 -3.40 22.67 -18.67
N ILE A 71 -4.51 22.62 -19.40
CA ILE A 71 -5.32 21.42 -19.55
C ILE A 71 -4.50 20.32 -20.21
N ALA A 72 -4.58 19.10 -19.69
CA ALA A 72 -3.79 17.95 -20.10
C ALA A 72 -2.25 18.13 -19.97
N SER A 73 -1.81 19.18 -19.28
CA SER A 73 -0.40 19.51 -19.08
C SER A 73 0.02 19.40 -17.61
N PHE A 74 -0.66 18.56 -16.81
CA PHE A 74 -0.21 18.31 -15.45
C PHE A 74 1.25 17.80 -15.46
N PRO A 75 2.09 18.24 -14.49
CA PRO A 75 3.52 18.00 -14.54
C PRO A 75 3.94 16.56 -14.76
N ASP A 76 3.17 15.61 -14.19
CA ASP A 76 3.47 14.18 -14.26
C ASP A 76 2.24 13.40 -14.75
N LYS A 77 2.48 12.17 -15.24
CA LYS A 77 1.41 11.28 -15.70
C LYS A 77 0.71 10.52 -14.57
N ASN A 78 1.24 10.62 -13.36
CA ASN A 78 0.64 10.07 -12.14
C ASN A 78 0.61 11.17 -11.06
N ILE A 79 -0.54 11.35 -10.41
CA ILE A 79 -0.75 12.35 -9.35
C ILE A 79 0.19 12.09 -8.16
N GLY A 80 0.41 10.82 -7.82
CA GLY A 80 1.33 10.43 -6.73
C GLY A 80 2.75 10.96 -6.95
N ASP A 81 3.28 10.87 -8.18
CA ASP A 81 4.62 11.36 -8.49
C ASP A 81 4.72 12.90 -8.33
N SER A 82 3.64 13.62 -8.63
CA SER A 82 3.56 15.06 -8.34
C SER A 82 3.52 15.34 -6.84
N LEU A 83 2.71 14.60 -6.09
CA LEU A 83 2.61 14.74 -4.63
C LEU A 83 3.93 14.47 -3.90
N ALA A 84 4.77 13.58 -4.43
CA ALA A 84 6.09 13.31 -3.87
C ALA A 84 7.02 14.55 -3.83
N ARG A 85 6.70 15.62 -4.58
CA ARG A 85 7.45 16.89 -4.55
C ARG A 85 7.00 17.86 -3.47
N ILE A 86 5.89 17.57 -2.81
CA ILE A 86 5.40 18.38 -1.68
C ILE A 86 6.20 18.03 -0.43
N THR A 87 6.57 19.04 0.34
CA THR A 87 7.31 18.89 1.60
C THR A 87 6.60 17.93 2.55
N GLY A 88 7.33 16.98 3.15
CA GLY A 88 6.77 16.01 4.10
C GLY A 88 5.86 14.94 3.49
N VAL A 89 5.69 14.90 2.16
CA VAL A 89 4.92 13.87 1.46
C VAL A 89 5.85 12.79 0.92
N GLN A 90 5.48 11.53 1.14
CA GLN A 90 6.23 10.34 0.74
C GLN A 90 5.32 9.43 -0.07
N LEU A 91 5.85 8.85 -1.13
CA LEU A 91 5.10 8.05 -2.09
C LEU A 91 5.32 6.56 -1.85
N SER A 92 4.23 5.80 -1.82
CA SER A 92 4.24 4.35 -1.97
C SER A 92 4.21 4.01 -3.46
N ARG A 93 5.01 3.01 -3.87
CA ARG A 93 5.12 2.60 -5.27
C ARG A 93 4.78 1.13 -5.44
N ASP A 94 4.09 0.82 -6.55
CA ASP A 94 3.78 -0.52 -7.01
C ASP A 94 4.19 -0.64 -8.49
N PHE A 95 5.08 -1.56 -8.82
CA PHE A 95 5.72 -1.65 -10.14
C PHE A 95 6.28 -0.31 -10.64
N GLY A 96 6.92 0.45 -9.74
CA GLY A 96 7.48 1.76 -10.05
C GLY A 96 6.48 2.90 -10.18
N GLU A 97 5.18 2.65 -10.17
CA GLU A 97 4.12 3.65 -10.25
C GLU A 97 3.66 4.09 -8.86
N GLY A 98 3.46 5.39 -8.67
CA GLY A 98 2.95 5.95 -7.42
C GLY A 98 1.50 5.53 -7.14
N THR A 99 1.24 4.99 -5.96
CA THR A 99 -0.09 4.48 -5.59
C THR A 99 -0.77 5.30 -4.51
N ALA A 100 -0.09 5.50 -3.40
CA ALA A 100 -0.64 6.18 -2.23
C ALA A 100 0.43 7.04 -1.57
N VAL A 101 0.03 7.99 -0.73
CA VAL A 101 0.95 8.89 -0.06
C VAL A 101 0.87 8.78 1.45
N SER A 102 2.03 8.89 2.08
CA SER A 102 2.20 9.15 3.51
C SER A 102 2.53 10.63 3.71
N ILE A 103 1.86 11.30 4.63
CA ILE A 103 2.12 12.69 4.96
C ILE A 103 2.77 12.73 6.35
N ARG A 104 3.99 13.29 6.45
CA ARG A 104 4.78 13.35 7.69
C ARG A 104 5.01 11.98 8.34
N GLY A 105 5.15 10.95 7.51
CA GLY A 105 5.36 9.57 7.95
C GLY A 105 4.12 8.82 8.44
N VAL A 106 2.95 9.45 8.40
CA VAL A 106 1.69 8.78 8.75
C VAL A 106 1.26 7.87 7.61
N GLU A 107 0.83 6.65 7.93
CA GLU A 107 0.42 5.64 6.95
C GLU A 107 -0.66 6.16 5.98
N PRO A 108 -0.69 5.69 4.73
CA PRO A 108 -1.66 6.15 3.72
C PRO A 108 -3.13 6.03 4.14
N ASP A 109 -3.50 4.98 4.86
CA ASP A 109 -4.88 4.77 5.37
C ASP A 109 -5.33 5.83 6.40
N LEU A 110 -4.40 6.59 6.97
CA LEU A 110 -4.64 7.66 7.93
C LEU A 110 -4.56 9.06 7.30
N ASN A 111 -4.41 9.14 5.98
CA ASN A 111 -4.50 10.36 5.20
C ASN A 111 -5.83 10.35 4.42
N ARG A 112 -6.45 11.52 4.34
CA ARG A 112 -7.68 11.65 3.58
C ARG A 112 -7.39 12.09 2.15
N VAL A 113 -8.01 11.44 1.18
CA VAL A 113 -7.97 11.84 -0.24
C VAL A 113 -9.38 12.18 -0.71
N GLU A 114 -9.57 13.38 -1.23
CA GLU A 114 -10.82 13.88 -1.76
C GLU A 114 -10.66 14.34 -3.21
N ILE A 115 -11.64 14.02 -4.04
CA ILE A 115 -11.76 14.52 -5.42
C ILE A 115 -13.02 15.38 -5.46
N ASN A 116 -12.87 16.68 -5.68
CA ASN A 116 -13.97 17.66 -5.64
C ASN A 116 -14.84 17.55 -4.38
N GLY A 117 -14.25 17.29 -3.20
CA GLY A 117 -14.94 17.16 -1.92
C GLY A 117 -15.56 15.80 -1.63
N VAL A 118 -15.42 14.82 -2.54
CA VAL A 118 -15.88 13.44 -2.37
C VAL A 118 -14.71 12.55 -2.03
N SER A 119 -14.83 11.66 -1.04
CA SER A 119 -13.80 10.68 -0.70
C SER A 119 -13.53 9.75 -1.87
N GLN A 120 -12.27 9.45 -2.12
CA GLN A 120 -11.94 8.35 -3.01
C GLN A 120 -12.26 7.03 -2.31
N VAL A 121 -13.16 6.22 -2.89
CA VAL A 121 -13.54 4.91 -2.35
C VAL A 121 -12.65 3.81 -2.92
N SER A 122 -12.25 2.86 -2.08
CA SER A 122 -11.44 1.69 -2.48
C SER A 122 -12.17 0.41 -2.08
N ALA A 123 -12.19 -0.58 -2.96
CA ALA A 123 -12.73 -1.90 -2.68
C ALA A 123 -11.72 -2.85 -2.02
N THR A 124 -10.49 -2.39 -1.73
CA THR A 124 -9.42 -3.25 -1.16
C THR A 124 -9.51 -3.40 0.36
N GLY A 125 -10.52 -2.83 1.01
CA GLY A 125 -10.72 -2.89 2.46
C GLY A 125 -9.87 -1.90 3.27
N GLY A 126 -9.07 -1.05 2.62
CA GLY A 126 -8.35 0.08 3.21
C GLY A 126 -9.09 1.40 3.01
N ARG A 127 -8.52 2.49 3.55
CA ARG A 127 -9.00 3.87 3.40
C ARG A 127 -8.10 4.71 2.50
N ALA A 128 -6.93 4.19 2.13
CA ALA A 128 -5.98 4.88 1.26
C ALA A 128 -6.56 5.09 -0.15
N GLY A 129 -6.39 6.27 -0.69
CA GLY A 129 -6.70 6.54 -2.10
C GLY A 129 -5.65 5.91 -3.03
N ASP A 130 -6.09 5.43 -4.19
CA ASP A 130 -5.21 4.95 -5.28
C ASP A 130 -5.14 6.00 -6.40
N PHE A 131 -4.01 6.70 -6.50
CA PHE A 131 -3.82 7.77 -7.49
C PHE A 131 -3.70 7.27 -8.93
N ARG A 132 -3.66 5.96 -9.17
CA ARG A 132 -3.67 5.35 -10.51
C ARG A 132 -5.06 5.41 -11.17
N GLU A 133 -6.12 5.57 -10.38
CA GLU A 133 -7.50 5.62 -10.86
C GLU A 133 -7.88 6.98 -11.46
N LEU A 134 -7.15 8.05 -11.14
CA LEU A 134 -7.49 9.40 -11.54
C LEU A 134 -6.70 9.86 -12.76
N ALA A 135 -7.41 10.33 -13.79
CA ALA A 135 -6.80 10.95 -14.96
C ALA A 135 -6.21 12.33 -14.62
N THR A 136 -4.89 12.48 -14.78
CA THR A 136 -4.17 13.73 -14.47
C THR A 136 -4.56 14.89 -15.37
N GLU A 137 -5.10 14.59 -16.54
CA GLU A 137 -5.40 15.56 -17.61
C GLU A 137 -6.52 16.54 -17.23
N LEU A 138 -7.41 16.15 -16.32
CA LEU A 138 -8.47 17.04 -15.80
C LEU A 138 -8.09 17.79 -14.54
N VAL A 139 -6.99 17.43 -13.89
CA VAL A 139 -6.61 18.05 -12.62
C VAL A 139 -6.29 19.52 -12.85
N LYS A 140 -6.95 20.38 -12.06
CA LYS A 140 -6.70 21.82 -11.97
C LYS A 140 -5.63 22.10 -10.91
N SER A 141 -5.83 21.54 -9.72
CA SER A 141 -4.90 21.65 -8.60
C SER A 141 -4.97 20.46 -7.66
N ILE A 142 -3.90 20.29 -6.90
CA ILE A 142 -3.82 19.37 -5.78
C ILE A 142 -3.36 20.19 -4.58
N ASP A 143 -4.17 20.23 -3.53
CA ASP A 143 -3.87 20.91 -2.30
C ASP A 143 -3.64 19.87 -1.20
N VAL A 144 -2.50 19.97 -0.52
CA VAL A 144 -2.15 19.10 0.61
C VAL A 144 -2.23 19.92 1.89
N TYR A 145 -3.32 19.75 2.60
CA TYR A 145 -3.56 20.38 3.90
C TYR A 145 -2.83 19.58 4.98
N LYS A 146 -1.80 20.15 5.57
CA LYS A 146 -1.04 19.59 6.68
C LYS A 146 -1.54 20.11 8.03
N GLY A 147 -2.03 21.36 8.06
CA GLY A 147 -2.82 21.91 9.14
C GLY A 147 -4.28 21.51 8.99
N TYR A 148 -4.98 21.32 10.09
CA TYR A 148 -6.41 21.02 10.09
C TYR A 148 -7.22 22.28 10.39
N ALA A 149 -8.30 22.47 9.65
CA ALA A 149 -9.36 23.44 9.94
C ALA A 149 -10.69 22.70 10.02
N VAL A 150 -11.64 23.19 10.78
CA VAL A 150 -12.85 22.43 11.14
C VAL A 150 -13.86 22.26 10.00
N ASP A 151 -13.75 23.04 8.93
CA ASP A 151 -14.50 22.91 7.66
C ASP A 151 -14.03 21.70 6.84
N LEU A 152 -12.76 21.28 7.05
CA LEU A 152 -12.22 20.07 6.43
C LEU A 152 -12.88 18.82 7.03
N THR A 153 -13.22 17.88 6.17
CA THR A 153 -13.74 16.60 6.62
C THR A 153 -12.67 15.86 7.43
N GLU A 154 -13.06 15.35 8.59
CA GLU A 154 -12.17 14.58 9.47
C GLU A 154 -11.78 13.23 8.84
N GLY A 155 -10.69 12.62 9.30
CA GLY A 155 -10.19 11.33 8.84
C GLY A 155 -8.75 11.37 8.31
N GLY A 156 -8.11 12.54 8.31
CA GLY A 156 -6.73 12.73 7.86
C GLY A 156 -5.80 13.16 8.99
N ILE A 157 -5.33 12.24 9.84
CA ILE A 157 -4.36 12.57 10.90
C ILE A 157 -3.03 13.05 10.30
N GLY A 158 -2.55 12.43 9.22
CA GLY A 158 -1.36 12.91 8.52
C GLY A 158 -1.60 14.22 7.79
N GLY A 159 -2.74 14.32 7.13
CA GLY A 159 -3.20 15.45 6.35
C GLY A 159 -4.33 15.06 5.39
N THR A 160 -4.83 16.06 4.66
CA THR A 160 -5.86 15.87 3.62
C THR A 160 -5.30 16.28 2.27
N VAL A 161 -5.40 15.38 1.29
CA VAL A 161 -5.11 15.65 -0.13
C VAL A 161 -6.43 15.96 -0.81
N ARG A 162 -6.60 17.19 -1.30
CA ARG A 162 -7.76 17.60 -2.07
C ARG A 162 -7.35 17.79 -3.52
N VAL A 163 -7.93 16.98 -4.41
CA VAL A 163 -7.76 17.09 -5.85
C VAL A 163 -8.95 17.85 -6.41
N GLU A 164 -8.69 18.95 -7.06
CA GLU A 164 -9.70 19.72 -7.78
C GLU A 164 -9.57 19.48 -9.28
N THR A 165 -10.67 19.11 -9.92
CA THR A 165 -10.73 19.01 -11.38
C THR A 165 -11.22 20.32 -11.97
N ARG A 166 -10.86 20.59 -13.23
CA ARG A 166 -11.40 21.74 -13.97
C ARG A 166 -12.90 21.60 -14.15
N LYS A 167 -13.58 22.72 -14.07
CA LYS A 167 -15.04 22.78 -14.23
C LYS A 167 -15.39 23.50 -15.56
N PRO A 168 -16.53 23.19 -16.19
CA PRO A 168 -16.86 23.74 -17.51
C PRO A 168 -16.94 25.26 -17.55
N LEU A 169 -17.49 25.93 -16.53
CA LEU A 169 -17.58 27.39 -16.47
C LEU A 169 -16.26 28.09 -16.12
N ASP A 170 -15.20 27.34 -15.78
CA ASP A 170 -13.81 27.87 -15.66
C ASP A 170 -13.19 28.13 -17.05
N LEU A 171 -13.77 27.57 -18.12
CA LEU A 171 -13.29 27.76 -19.49
C LEU A 171 -13.71 29.13 -20.01
N LYS A 172 -12.78 29.87 -20.66
CA LYS A 172 -13.09 31.11 -21.37
C LYS A 172 -13.65 30.84 -22.77
N ASP A 173 -13.04 29.87 -23.46
CA ASP A 173 -13.31 29.47 -24.82
C ASP A 173 -13.58 27.98 -24.92
N PRO A 174 -14.26 27.50 -25.97
CA PRO A 174 -14.36 26.08 -26.25
C PRO A 174 -12.98 25.43 -26.33
N LEU A 175 -12.83 24.23 -25.78
CA LEU A 175 -11.60 23.47 -25.67
C LEU A 175 -11.73 22.12 -26.35
N LEU A 176 -10.74 21.75 -27.16
CA LEU A 176 -10.54 20.42 -27.67
C LEU A 176 -9.06 20.04 -27.54
N THR A 177 -8.74 19.03 -26.77
CA THR A 177 -7.36 18.57 -26.56
C THR A 177 -7.26 17.06 -26.69
N GLY A 178 -6.28 16.59 -27.46
CA GLY A 178 -5.92 15.20 -27.60
C GLY A 178 -4.48 14.96 -27.18
N VAL A 179 -4.25 13.86 -26.44
CA VAL A 179 -2.89 13.39 -26.09
C VAL A 179 -2.76 11.93 -26.50
N VAL A 180 -1.74 11.61 -27.28
CA VAL A 180 -1.36 10.24 -27.63
C VAL A 180 0.06 10.03 -27.18
N SER A 181 0.30 8.99 -26.43
CA SER A 181 1.64 8.61 -25.98
C SER A 181 1.79 7.10 -25.96
N TYR A 182 3.03 6.66 -26.04
CA TYR A 182 3.44 5.30 -25.84
C TYR A 182 4.31 5.22 -24.59
N GLN A 183 4.12 4.18 -23.80
CA GLN A 183 4.89 3.91 -22.58
C GLN A 183 5.59 2.56 -22.66
N ASN A 184 6.79 2.50 -22.08
CA ASN A 184 7.62 1.31 -22.00
C ASN A 184 8.21 1.20 -20.60
N LEU A 185 8.29 -0.02 -20.09
CA LEU A 185 9.09 -0.36 -18.92
C LEU A 185 10.26 -1.22 -19.39
N ASP A 186 11.49 -0.86 -19.02
CA ASP A 186 12.72 -1.53 -19.51
C ASP A 186 12.79 -3.03 -19.14
N THR A 187 12.10 -3.46 -18.10
CA THR A 187 11.98 -4.88 -17.70
C THR A 187 10.91 -5.65 -18.48
N ALA A 188 9.90 -4.98 -19.04
CA ALA A 188 8.82 -5.62 -19.83
C ALA A 188 9.10 -5.61 -21.33
N GLU A 189 9.96 -4.72 -21.80
CA GLU A 189 10.45 -4.61 -23.20
C GLU A 189 9.34 -4.34 -24.26
N THR A 190 8.16 -3.90 -23.84
CA THR A 190 7.01 -3.64 -24.70
C THR A 190 6.61 -2.17 -24.70
N TRP A 191 6.08 -1.68 -25.82
CA TRP A 191 5.50 -0.35 -25.92
C TRP A 191 3.98 -0.42 -25.97
N LYS A 192 3.31 0.27 -25.06
CA LYS A 192 1.85 0.28 -24.92
C LYS A 192 1.26 1.69 -25.02
N PRO A 193 0.06 1.85 -25.58
CA PRO A 193 -0.54 3.16 -25.82
C PRO A 193 -1.18 3.74 -24.55
N ARG A 194 -1.16 5.08 -24.48
CA ARG A 194 -2.03 5.90 -23.62
C ARG A 194 -2.64 7.01 -24.47
N VAL A 195 -3.95 7.11 -24.46
CA VAL A 195 -4.71 8.10 -25.25
C VAL A 195 -5.64 8.86 -24.32
N THR A 196 -5.64 10.18 -24.43
CA THR A 196 -6.55 11.06 -23.70
C THR A 196 -7.25 12.01 -24.66
N PHE A 197 -8.52 12.23 -24.43
CA PHE A 197 -9.36 13.18 -25.14
C PHE A 197 -10.11 14.05 -24.12
N VAL A 198 -9.99 15.38 -24.27
CA VAL A 198 -10.70 16.35 -23.43
C VAL A 198 -11.42 17.33 -24.35
N ALA A 199 -12.72 17.51 -24.13
CA ALA A 199 -13.53 18.50 -24.83
C ALA A 199 -14.43 19.23 -23.85
N GLY A 200 -14.56 20.53 -24.00
CA GLY A 200 -15.42 21.34 -23.14
C GLY A 200 -15.81 22.68 -23.72
N THR A 201 -16.89 23.24 -23.22
CA THR A 201 -17.35 24.58 -23.57
C THR A 201 -18.08 25.22 -22.39
N PRO A 202 -17.87 26.52 -22.12
CA PRO A 202 -18.63 27.26 -21.12
C PRO A 202 -20.06 27.54 -21.53
N LYS A 203 -20.38 27.38 -22.83
CA LYS A 203 -21.69 27.63 -23.42
C LYS A 203 -22.11 26.45 -24.30
N PHE A 204 -22.96 25.58 -23.76
CA PHE A 204 -23.49 24.43 -24.47
C PHE A 204 -25.00 24.54 -24.63
N LEU A 205 -25.49 24.70 -25.89
CA LEU A 205 -26.89 24.87 -26.27
C LEU A 205 -27.52 26.19 -25.78
N ILE A 206 -27.37 26.53 -24.51
CA ILE A 206 -27.91 27.75 -23.88
C ILE A 206 -26.82 28.50 -23.13
N ASP A 207 -26.99 29.80 -22.92
CA ASP A 207 -26.12 30.64 -22.13
C ASP A 207 -26.09 30.16 -20.68
N GLY A 208 -24.91 30.13 -20.05
CA GLY A 208 -24.71 29.72 -18.66
C GLY A 208 -24.62 28.21 -18.44
N LEU A 209 -24.89 27.37 -19.46
CA LEU A 209 -24.70 25.94 -19.36
C LEU A 209 -23.33 25.55 -19.92
N GLY A 210 -22.42 25.14 -19.06
CA GLY A 210 -21.11 24.60 -19.41
C GLY A 210 -21.06 23.08 -19.35
N VAL A 211 -20.29 22.46 -20.25
CA VAL A 211 -20.07 21.02 -20.35
C VAL A 211 -18.58 20.74 -20.51
N LEU A 212 -18.05 19.73 -19.78
CA LEU A 212 -16.68 19.24 -19.91
C LEU A 212 -16.69 17.72 -19.90
N VAL A 213 -16.03 17.11 -20.88
CA VAL A 213 -15.88 15.65 -21.03
C VAL A 213 -14.39 15.30 -21.08
N ASN A 214 -14.01 14.26 -20.40
CA ASN A 214 -12.70 13.64 -20.53
C ASN A 214 -12.84 12.13 -20.71
N VAL A 215 -12.03 11.55 -21.59
CA VAL A 215 -11.85 10.10 -21.71
C VAL A 215 -10.36 9.79 -21.81
N THR A 216 -9.87 8.94 -20.93
CA THR A 216 -8.47 8.48 -20.92
C THR A 216 -8.44 6.96 -20.93
N TYR A 217 -7.75 6.40 -21.92
CA TYR A 217 -7.41 4.98 -21.99
C TYR A 217 -5.91 4.79 -21.82
N SER A 218 -5.51 3.79 -21.04
CA SER A 218 -4.09 3.43 -20.84
C SER A 218 -3.94 1.91 -20.80
N ASP A 219 -2.96 1.40 -21.53
CA ASP A 219 -2.49 0.03 -21.47
C ASP A 219 -1.03 0.05 -21.02
N VAL A 220 -0.62 -0.87 -20.13
CA VAL A 220 0.76 -0.95 -19.66
C VAL A 220 1.14 -2.37 -19.31
N ASP A 221 2.30 -2.82 -19.84
CA ASP A 221 2.95 -4.04 -19.38
C ASP A 221 4.04 -3.68 -18.37
N THR A 222 4.09 -4.45 -17.30
CA THR A 222 5.12 -4.30 -16.27
C THR A 222 5.67 -5.66 -15.88
N ARG A 223 6.98 -5.71 -15.59
CA ARG A 223 7.63 -6.87 -15.02
C ARG A 223 8.47 -6.46 -13.82
N GLN A 224 8.42 -7.29 -12.78
CA GLN A 224 9.21 -7.10 -11.56
C GLN A 224 9.71 -8.44 -11.06
N ASP A 225 11.02 -8.59 -11.06
CA ASP A 225 11.67 -9.79 -10.55
C ASP A 225 12.11 -9.57 -9.11
N TYR A 226 11.83 -10.59 -8.26
CA TYR A 226 12.14 -10.59 -6.84
C TYR A 226 13.12 -11.71 -6.51
N ILE A 227 14.05 -11.40 -5.61
CA ILE A 227 14.77 -12.41 -4.84
C ILE A 227 14.30 -12.28 -3.41
N SER A 228 13.77 -13.36 -2.85
CA SER A 228 13.16 -13.35 -1.53
C SER A 228 13.77 -14.40 -0.62
N ASN A 229 13.95 -14.01 0.65
CA ASN A 229 14.17 -14.91 1.77
C ASN A 229 12.94 -14.82 2.66
N THR A 230 11.99 -15.74 2.49
CA THR A 230 10.74 -15.68 3.24
C THR A 230 10.74 -16.60 4.45
N ASN A 231 9.91 -16.24 5.44
CA ASN A 231 9.72 -16.97 6.66
C ASN A 231 11.03 -17.16 7.46
N TRP A 232 11.67 -16.05 7.83
CA TRP A 232 12.81 -16.07 8.73
C TRP A 232 12.42 -16.66 10.08
N SER A 233 13.10 -17.74 10.47
CA SER A 233 12.85 -18.47 11.72
C SER A 233 14.17 -18.91 12.33
N ARG A 234 14.17 -19.16 13.64
CA ARG A 234 15.27 -19.85 14.30
C ARG A 234 15.02 -21.35 14.12
N LEU A 235 15.84 -22.01 13.30
CA LEU A 235 15.54 -23.35 12.80
C LEU A 235 16.27 -24.44 13.56
N ALA A 236 17.59 -24.28 13.78
CA ALA A 236 18.44 -25.23 14.48
C ALA A 236 19.73 -24.53 14.92
N ASP A 237 20.50 -25.18 15.79
CA ASP A 237 21.86 -24.79 16.11
C ASP A 237 22.79 -25.35 15.03
N PHE A 238 23.17 -24.53 14.07
CA PHE A 238 23.99 -24.96 12.94
C PHE A 238 25.50 -24.91 13.22
N ASP A 239 25.95 -24.10 14.17
CA ASP A 239 27.36 -23.88 14.47
C ASP A 239 27.80 -24.45 15.83
N HIS A 240 26.84 -24.95 16.63
CA HIS A 240 27.07 -25.41 18.00
C HIS A 240 27.74 -24.37 18.90
N SER A 241 27.42 -23.10 18.68
CA SER A 241 27.91 -21.99 19.49
C SER A 241 27.38 -22.08 20.92
N THR A 242 28.18 -21.62 21.88
CA THR A 242 27.73 -21.46 23.26
C THR A 242 26.96 -20.18 23.50
N GLU A 243 26.87 -19.30 22.51
CA GLU A 243 26.10 -18.06 22.59
C GLU A 243 24.61 -18.32 22.37
N LYS A 244 23.80 -17.61 23.17
CA LYS A 244 22.36 -17.72 23.08
C LYS A 244 21.81 -16.63 22.14
N THR A 245 21.08 -17.03 21.12
CA THR A 245 20.36 -16.08 20.22
C THR A 245 19.19 -15.41 20.92
N VAL A 246 18.62 -16.09 21.93
CA VAL A 246 17.57 -15.54 22.82
C VAL A 246 17.72 -16.15 24.22
N ALA A 247 17.56 -15.35 25.25
CA ALA A 247 17.55 -15.84 26.61
C ALA A 247 16.15 -16.32 27.01
N ASN A 248 16.07 -17.53 27.55
CA ASN A 248 14.87 -18.05 28.21
C ASN A 248 15.14 -18.16 29.71
N PRO A 249 14.47 -17.35 30.56
CA PRO A 249 14.72 -17.37 32.01
C PRO A 249 14.53 -18.75 32.69
N LEU A 250 13.65 -19.59 32.17
CA LEU A 250 13.38 -20.92 32.68
C LEU A 250 14.58 -21.86 32.50
N TYR A 251 15.42 -21.59 31.49
CA TYR A 251 16.60 -22.41 31.14
C TYR A 251 17.90 -21.60 31.17
N ALA A 252 17.95 -20.58 32.04
CA ALA A 252 19.12 -19.69 32.14
C ALA A 252 20.42 -20.42 32.48
N ASN A 253 20.33 -21.50 33.25
CA ASN A 253 21.49 -22.31 33.73
C ASN A 253 22.05 -23.27 32.66
N TYR A 254 21.39 -23.48 31.54
CA TYR A 254 21.87 -24.32 30.45
C TYR A 254 22.64 -23.44 29.47
N ASN A 255 23.97 -23.60 29.47
CA ASN A 255 24.91 -22.70 28.79
C ASN A 255 25.42 -23.22 27.44
N THR A 256 25.03 -24.42 27.04
CA THR A 256 25.31 -25.01 25.73
C THR A 256 24.07 -25.73 25.22
N TYR A 257 23.98 -25.92 23.91
CA TYR A 257 22.94 -26.70 23.27
C TYR A 257 22.89 -28.13 23.88
N GLU A 258 24.03 -28.82 24.01
CA GLU A 258 24.11 -30.17 24.54
C GLU A 258 23.66 -30.26 26.00
N SER A 259 23.86 -29.17 26.77
CA SER A 259 23.43 -29.16 28.18
C SER A 259 21.92 -29.27 28.33
N CYS A 260 21.17 -28.89 27.32
CA CYS A 260 19.70 -29.02 27.28
C CYS A 260 19.20 -30.47 27.28
N ALA A 261 20.07 -31.43 26.95
CA ALA A 261 19.78 -32.87 27.09
C ALA A 261 19.37 -33.28 28.50
N GLY A 262 19.82 -32.53 29.52
CA GLY A 262 19.48 -32.74 30.93
C GLY A 262 18.12 -32.22 31.36
N VAL A 263 17.37 -31.53 30.48
CA VAL A 263 16.04 -30.98 30.81
C VAL A 263 15.01 -32.11 30.85
N GLY A 264 14.38 -32.28 32.03
CA GLY A 264 13.35 -33.28 32.24
C GLY A 264 11.93 -32.75 32.18
N GLY A 265 10.95 -33.62 32.31
CA GLY A 265 9.52 -33.31 32.40
C GLY A 265 8.76 -34.46 33.09
N ALA A 266 7.53 -34.22 33.52
CA ALA A 266 6.68 -35.19 34.21
C ALA A 266 6.28 -36.38 33.31
N THR A 267 6.27 -36.20 32.02
CA THR A 267 6.07 -37.23 30.99
C THR A 267 7.14 -37.11 29.91
N THR A 268 7.26 -38.15 29.07
CA THR A 268 8.18 -38.07 27.91
C THR A 268 7.85 -36.90 26.99
N ALA A 269 6.60 -36.62 26.74
CA ALA A 269 6.16 -35.50 25.91
C ALA A 269 6.54 -34.14 26.49
N THR A 270 6.32 -33.96 27.82
CA THR A 270 6.73 -32.71 28.52
C THR A 270 8.23 -32.55 28.59
N ALA A 271 8.98 -33.63 28.79
CA ALA A 271 10.43 -33.60 28.77
C ALA A 271 10.98 -33.19 27.41
N THR A 272 10.43 -33.73 26.33
CA THR A 272 10.78 -33.34 24.93
C THR A 272 10.47 -31.88 24.66
N ALA A 273 9.29 -31.41 25.04
CA ALA A 273 8.89 -30.01 24.85
C ALA A 273 9.79 -29.03 25.64
N ASN A 274 10.09 -29.37 26.91
CA ASN A 274 10.97 -28.55 27.74
C ASN A 274 12.41 -28.55 27.21
N ARG A 275 12.89 -29.69 26.74
CA ARG A 275 14.21 -29.79 26.10
C ARG A 275 14.27 -28.91 24.83
N LEU A 276 13.30 -29.02 23.93
CA LEU A 276 13.21 -28.16 22.72
C LEU A 276 13.17 -26.67 23.09
N ALA A 277 12.40 -26.31 24.12
CA ALA A 277 12.35 -24.92 24.60
C ALA A 277 13.69 -24.42 25.16
N CYS A 278 14.50 -25.31 25.75
CA CYS A 278 15.87 -25.02 26.13
C CYS A 278 16.77 -24.86 24.90
N GLU A 279 16.72 -25.78 23.96
CA GLU A 279 17.57 -25.82 22.76
C GLU A 279 17.33 -24.63 21.83
N THR A 280 16.08 -24.14 21.73
CA THR A 280 15.75 -22.97 20.91
C THR A 280 16.48 -21.67 21.28
N GLN A 281 17.09 -21.62 22.47
CA GLN A 281 17.95 -20.49 22.86
C GLN A 281 19.19 -20.36 21.98
N PHE A 282 19.66 -21.47 21.41
CA PHE A 282 20.89 -21.57 20.61
C PHE A 282 20.62 -21.60 19.09
N PHE A 283 19.35 -21.69 18.68
CA PHE A 283 18.99 -21.82 17.26
C PHE A 283 19.38 -20.59 16.44
N ASP A 284 19.93 -20.83 15.27
CA ASP A 284 20.34 -19.82 14.31
C ASP A 284 19.20 -19.38 13.38
N TRP A 285 19.29 -18.16 12.90
CA TRP A 285 18.34 -17.61 11.95
C TRP A 285 18.61 -18.11 10.54
N ALA A 286 17.57 -18.66 9.90
CA ALA A 286 17.58 -18.98 8.48
C ALA A 286 16.21 -18.76 7.86
N PRO A 287 16.10 -18.44 6.55
CA PRO A 287 14.82 -18.38 5.87
C PRO A 287 14.37 -19.82 5.55
N THR A 288 13.11 -20.13 5.79
CA THR A 288 12.56 -21.45 5.47
C THR A 288 12.24 -21.60 3.98
N VAL A 289 12.01 -20.50 3.25
CA VAL A 289 11.67 -20.52 1.82
C VAL A 289 12.44 -19.44 1.06
N PRO A 290 13.75 -19.64 0.80
CA PRO A 290 14.47 -18.80 -0.14
C PRO A 290 13.95 -19.05 -1.57
N ARG A 291 13.76 -17.98 -2.37
CA ARG A 291 13.14 -18.11 -3.70
C ARG A 291 13.49 -17.00 -4.68
N TYR A 292 13.34 -17.32 -5.96
CA TYR A 292 13.25 -16.40 -7.07
C TYR A 292 11.82 -16.29 -7.53
N ARG A 293 11.42 -15.08 -7.95
CA ARG A 293 10.04 -14.78 -8.31
C ARG A 293 10.00 -13.76 -9.44
N SER A 294 9.11 -13.96 -10.39
CA SER A 294 8.87 -12.99 -11.46
C SER A 294 7.38 -12.67 -11.52
N TRP A 295 7.06 -11.39 -11.48
CA TRP A 295 5.72 -10.85 -11.67
C TRP A 295 5.64 -10.14 -13.00
N VAL A 296 4.79 -10.64 -13.89
CA VAL A 296 4.49 -10.03 -15.19
C VAL A 296 3.05 -9.59 -15.17
N ARG A 297 2.81 -8.30 -15.42
CA ARG A 297 1.47 -7.71 -15.30
C ARG A 297 1.11 -6.91 -16.55
N ASN A 298 -0.09 -7.18 -17.10
CA ASN A 298 -0.78 -6.27 -18.03
C ASN A 298 -1.88 -5.51 -17.25
N ASP A 299 -1.99 -4.20 -17.43
CA ASP A 299 -2.90 -3.32 -16.72
C ASP A 299 -3.57 -2.34 -17.70
N LYS A 300 -4.86 -2.57 -17.99
CA LYS A 300 -5.68 -1.75 -18.86
C LYS A 300 -6.61 -0.88 -18.03
N ARG A 301 -6.64 0.43 -18.31
CA ARG A 301 -7.42 1.39 -17.56
C ARG A 301 -8.22 2.28 -18.51
N LEU A 302 -9.48 2.53 -18.16
CA LEU A 302 -10.37 3.50 -18.79
C LEU A 302 -10.93 4.41 -17.72
N SER A 303 -10.75 5.74 -17.89
CA SER A 303 -11.38 6.76 -17.06
C SER A 303 -12.21 7.66 -17.94
N ALA A 304 -13.45 7.90 -17.56
CA ALA A 304 -14.35 8.82 -18.24
C ALA A 304 -15.03 9.76 -17.24
N ASP A 305 -15.00 11.05 -17.54
CA ASP A 305 -15.59 12.10 -16.71
C ASP A 305 -16.53 12.96 -17.55
N LEU A 306 -17.68 13.29 -16.99
CA LEU A 306 -18.62 14.30 -17.49
C LEU A 306 -18.94 15.28 -16.38
N ALA A 307 -18.63 16.55 -16.58
CA ALA A 307 -19.00 17.63 -15.69
C ALA A 307 -19.94 18.61 -16.36
N LEU A 308 -20.97 19.00 -15.65
CA LEU A 308 -21.99 19.97 -16.06
C LEU A 308 -22.06 21.09 -15.02
N GLN A 309 -22.13 22.33 -15.44
CA GLN A 309 -22.44 23.45 -14.57
C GLN A 309 -23.47 24.35 -15.26
N TYR A 310 -24.45 24.80 -14.50
CA TYR A 310 -25.47 25.72 -15.03
C TYR A 310 -25.64 26.94 -14.12
N GLN A 311 -25.33 28.11 -14.65
CA GLN A 311 -25.58 29.39 -13.98
C GLN A 311 -27.07 29.75 -14.21
N VAL A 312 -27.92 29.28 -13.29
CA VAL A 312 -29.39 29.42 -13.37
C VAL A 312 -29.81 30.89 -13.18
N ALA A 313 -29.15 31.60 -12.29
CA ALA A 313 -29.28 33.01 -12.00
C ALA A 313 -27.89 33.59 -11.62
N PRO A 314 -27.69 34.91 -11.66
CA PRO A 314 -26.38 35.49 -11.30
C PRO A 314 -25.82 35.04 -9.95
N ASN A 315 -26.70 34.70 -9.01
CA ASN A 315 -26.39 34.30 -7.67
C ASN A 315 -26.70 32.82 -7.37
N PHE A 316 -27.06 32.02 -8.38
CA PHE A 316 -27.41 30.60 -8.19
C PHE A 316 -26.79 29.72 -9.27
N ARG A 317 -25.90 28.83 -8.90
CA ARG A 317 -25.22 27.87 -9.78
C ARG A 317 -25.52 26.44 -9.35
N ALA A 318 -26.01 25.63 -10.28
CA ALA A 318 -26.13 24.18 -10.09
C ALA A 318 -25.01 23.44 -10.81
N TYR A 319 -24.63 22.28 -10.30
CA TYR A 319 -23.60 21.44 -10.92
C TYR A 319 -23.89 19.95 -10.77
N GLY A 320 -23.34 19.16 -11.69
CA GLY A 320 -23.37 17.71 -11.65
C GLY A 320 -22.12 17.13 -12.28
N GLN A 321 -21.63 16.02 -11.74
CA GLN A 321 -20.47 15.31 -12.26
C GLN A 321 -20.69 13.80 -12.19
N VAL A 322 -20.27 13.10 -13.23
CA VAL A 322 -20.20 11.64 -13.30
C VAL A 322 -18.79 11.25 -13.67
N GLN A 323 -18.19 10.38 -12.84
CA GLN A 323 -16.88 9.79 -13.13
C GLN A 323 -17.01 8.27 -13.10
N ILE A 324 -16.44 7.60 -14.10
CA ILE A 324 -16.42 6.15 -14.23
C ILE A 324 -14.97 5.73 -14.49
N ASN A 325 -14.45 4.84 -13.66
CA ASN A 325 -13.15 4.24 -13.89
C ASN A 325 -13.31 2.72 -13.98
N LYS A 326 -12.66 2.13 -14.98
CA LYS A 326 -12.55 0.68 -15.16
C LYS A 326 -11.09 0.31 -15.26
N ARG A 327 -10.72 -0.75 -14.57
CA ARG A 327 -9.38 -1.30 -14.61
C ARG A 327 -9.45 -2.82 -14.71
N ASN A 328 -8.83 -3.35 -15.73
CA ASN A 328 -8.63 -4.79 -15.91
C ASN A 328 -7.14 -5.09 -15.80
N GLN A 329 -6.78 -5.96 -14.88
CA GLN A 329 -5.40 -6.29 -14.58
C GLN A 329 -5.21 -7.80 -14.59
N ASN A 330 -4.28 -8.28 -15.39
CA ASN A 330 -3.82 -9.67 -15.37
C ASN A 330 -2.37 -9.70 -14.85
N LEU A 331 -2.12 -10.50 -13.81
CA LEU A 331 -0.82 -10.66 -13.19
C LEU A 331 -0.44 -12.13 -13.18
N GLN A 332 0.72 -12.43 -13.73
CA GLN A 332 1.36 -13.74 -13.64
C GLN A 332 2.46 -13.69 -12.59
N ASP A 333 2.36 -14.55 -11.58
CA ASP A 333 3.34 -14.70 -10.51
C ASP A 333 3.99 -16.09 -10.63
N THR A 334 5.24 -16.11 -11.05
CA THR A 334 6.01 -17.33 -11.18
C THR A 334 7.06 -17.42 -10.10
N ASN A 335 7.10 -18.55 -9.35
CA ASN A 335 8.00 -18.75 -8.23
C ASN A 335 8.85 -19.99 -8.43
N TYR A 336 10.11 -19.89 -8.04
CA TYR A 336 11.04 -20.98 -7.87
C TYR A 336 11.62 -20.93 -6.46
N SER A 337 11.35 -21.93 -5.64
CA SER A 337 11.68 -21.93 -4.22
C SER A 337 12.37 -23.21 -3.77
N ILE A 338 13.20 -23.08 -2.75
CA ILE A 338 13.70 -24.21 -1.97
C ILE A 338 12.93 -24.21 -0.64
N ASP A 339 12.26 -25.31 -0.31
CA ASP A 339 11.48 -25.47 0.91
C ASP A 339 12.31 -26.13 2.02
N LEU A 340 12.63 -25.33 3.04
CA LEU A 340 13.34 -25.75 4.24
C LEU A 340 12.44 -25.75 5.49
N THR A 341 11.11 -25.73 5.32
CA THR A 341 10.13 -25.55 6.41
C THR A 341 10.14 -26.66 7.45
N ARG A 342 10.85 -27.77 7.18
CA ARG A 342 10.94 -28.92 8.09
C ARG A 342 12.33 -29.13 8.67
N ILE A 343 13.25 -28.16 8.51
CA ILE A 343 14.60 -28.26 9.08
C ILE A 343 14.57 -28.51 10.59
N GLU A 344 13.72 -27.82 11.29
CA GLU A 344 13.56 -27.95 12.74
C GLU A 344 13.16 -29.36 13.22
N ARG A 345 12.51 -30.13 12.35
CA ARG A 345 12.12 -31.51 12.63
C ARG A 345 13.28 -32.50 12.51
N PHE A 346 14.35 -32.05 11.87
CA PHE A 346 15.53 -32.83 11.59
C PHE A 346 16.69 -32.32 12.44
N ASN A 347 16.37 -32.04 13.69
CA ASN A 347 17.35 -31.60 14.64
C ASN A 347 18.60 -32.46 14.51
N LEU A 348 19.78 -31.83 14.56
CA LEU A 348 21.07 -32.45 14.44
C LEU A 348 21.36 -33.35 15.64
N ASP A 349 20.50 -33.35 16.67
CA ASP A 349 20.60 -34.24 17.80
C ASP A 349 19.95 -35.62 17.52
N PRO A 350 20.74 -36.68 17.45
CA PRO A 350 20.24 -38.03 17.22
C PRO A 350 19.21 -38.52 18.26
N ALA A 351 19.20 -37.97 19.46
CA ALA A 351 18.26 -38.37 20.50
C ALA A 351 16.85 -37.79 20.31
N LEU A 352 16.73 -36.57 19.76
CA LEU A 352 15.44 -36.01 19.33
C LEU A 352 14.97 -36.59 18.00
N ALA A 353 15.92 -37.05 17.23
CA ALA A 353 15.69 -37.68 15.94
C ALA A 353 14.77 -38.89 16.00
N ALA A 354 14.81 -39.66 17.09
CA ALA A 354 14.16 -40.98 17.18
C ALA A 354 12.71 -40.96 17.65
N GLY A 355 12.12 -39.83 18.06
CA GLY A 355 10.80 -39.92 18.71
C GLY A 355 9.84 -38.76 18.62
N ALA A 356 10.27 -37.59 18.32
CA ALA A 356 9.48 -36.37 18.60
C ALA A 356 8.29 -36.10 17.64
N ASN A 357 8.24 -36.66 16.45
CA ASN A 357 7.16 -36.43 15.49
C ASN A 357 6.84 -37.67 14.63
N GLY A 358 6.60 -38.79 15.26
CA GLY A 358 6.22 -40.01 14.53
C GLY A 358 7.39 -40.78 13.90
N GLY A 359 8.60 -40.65 14.44
CA GLY A 359 9.67 -41.64 14.29
C GLY A 359 10.53 -41.58 13.02
N THR A 360 10.53 -40.50 12.27
CA THR A 360 11.33 -40.41 11.07
C THR A 360 12.02 -39.06 10.95
N SER A 361 13.01 -38.83 11.80
CA SER A 361 13.84 -37.64 11.66
C SER A 361 14.92 -37.82 10.60
N ARG A 362 15.05 -36.81 9.75
CA ARG A 362 15.95 -36.84 8.62
C ARG A 362 16.49 -35.44 8.39
N PRO A 363 17.79 -35.25 8.40
CA PRO A 363 18.36 -33.93 8.19
C PRO A 363 18.06 -33.45 6.74
N GLN A 364 17.39 -32.29 6.62
CA GLN A 364 17.30 -31.57 5.33
C GLN A 364 18.63 -30.90 4.96
N VAL A 365 19.53 -30.75 5.90
CA VAL A 365 20.82 -30.08 5.74
C VAL A 365 21.94 -31.09 5.90
N GLN A 366 22.93 -31.03 5.01
CA GLN A 366 24.15 -31.82 5.13
C GLN A 366 24.98 -31.30 6.30
N LEU A 367 25.25 -32.18 7.28
CA LEU A 367 26.03 -31.82 8.47
C LEU A 367 27.41 -31.29 8.08
N GLY A 368 27.88 -30.26 8.77
CA GLY A 368 29.20 -29.67 8.58
C GLY A 368 29.34 -28.80 7.32
N THR A 369 28.26 -28.52 6.61
CA THR A 369 28.29 -27.63 5.44
C THR A 369 27.82 -26.22 5.72
N SER A 370 27.21 -25.98 6.87
CA SER A 370 26.63 -24.69 7.22
C SER A 370 27.68 -23.71 7.69
N THR A 371 27.55 -22.47 7.28
CA THR A 371 28.30 -21.32 7.79
C THR A 371 27.33 -20.37 8.49
N VAL A 372 27.69 -19.95 9.70
CA VAL A 372 26.92 -19.01 10.52
C VAL A 372 27.78 -17.80 10.80
N ASN A 373 27.21 -16.59 10.69
CA ASN A 373 27.93 -15.37 11.00
C ASN A 373 27.83 -14.98 12.50
N GLU A 374 28.56 -13.96 12.89
CA GLU A 374 28.61 -13.41 14.26
C GLU A 374 27.24 -13.00 14.85
N ASN A 375 26.19 -12.88 14.04
CA ASN A 375 24.82 -12.53 14.44
C ASN A 375 23.88 -13.74 14.45
N HIS A 376 24.44 -14.95 14.48
CA HIS A 376 23.68 -16.21 14.42
C HIS A 376 22.75 -16.31 13.21
N VAL A 377 23.21 -15.85 12.05
CA VAL A 377 22.51 -15.98 10.78
C VAL A 377 23.27 -16.96 9.90
N VAL A 378 22.57 -17.99 9.44
CA VAL A 378 23.12 -18.97 8.49
C VAL A 378 23.35 -18.27 7.16
N THR A 379 24.61 -18.19 6.72
CA THR A 379 24.99 -17.54 5.45
C THR A 379 25.11 -18.52 4.31
N SER A 380 25.45 -19.79 4.57
CA SER A 380 25.49 -20.84 3.57
C SER A 380 25.11 -22.19 4.19
N LEU A 381 24.48 -23.04 3.40
CA LEU A 381 24.21 -24.44 3.76
C LEU A 381 24.08 -25.29 2.48
N GLN A 382 24.26 -26.59 2.63
CA GLN A 382 23.94 -27.57 1.60
C GLN A 382 22.80 -28.47 2.06
N THR A 383 21.82 -28.77 1.20
CA THR A 383 20.79 -29.77 1.46
C THR A 383 21.41 -31.18 1.49
N ALA A 384 20.78 -32.10 2.22
CA ALA A 384 21.33 -33.43 2.45
C ALA A 384 21.68 -34.19 1.16
N LEU A 385 22.81 -34.91 1.16
CA LEU A 385 23.33 -35.64 0.01
C LEU A 385 22.81 -37.08 -0.06
N ASN A 386 22.38 -37.67 1.05
CA ASN A 386 22.17 -39.11 1.14
C ASN A 386 20.71 -39.52 0.86
N ALA A 387 20.57 -40.72 0.27
CA ALA A 387 19.32 -41.44 0.24
C ALA A 387 18.73 -41.58 1.65
N VAL A 388 17.43 -41.46 1.74
CA VAL A 388 16.72 -41.50 3.03
C VAL A 388 15.85 -42.74 3.09
N ASN A 389 15.84 -43.40 4.27
CA ASN A 389 14.96 -44.56 4.49
C ASN A 389 13.61 -44.08 5.01
N ILE A 390 12.52 -44.44 4.35
CA ILE A 390 11.17 -44.31 4.87
C ILE A 390 10.77 -45.70 5.40
N GLY A 391 10.84 -45.86 6.69
CA GLY A 391 10.72 -47.18 7.28
C GLY A 391 11.86 -48.10 6.83
N SER A 392 11.56 -49.24 6.26
CA SER A 392 12.52 -50.20 5.71
C SER A 392 12.90 -49.95 4.24
N VAL A 393 12.33 -48.90 3.61
CA VAL A 393 12.51 -48.67 2.15
C VAL A 393 13.49 -47.49 1.99
N ALA A 394 14.59 -47.77 1.27
CA ALA A 394 15.51 -46.69 0.83
C ALA A 394 14.86 -45.94 -0.35
N VAL A 395 14.70 -44.64 -0.20
CA VAL A 395 14.24 -43.74 -1.26
C VAL A 395 15.42 -42.89 -1.70
N PRO A 396 15.94 -43.12 -2.91
CA PRO A 396 17.03 -42.31 -3.43
C PRO A 396 16.61 -40.87 -3.57
N ASN A 397 17.56 -39.97 -3.26
CA ASN A 397 17.38 -38.51 -3.43
C ASN A 397 16.19 -37.89 -2.70
N TRP A 398 15.57 -38.60 -1.75
CA TRP A 398 14.48 -38.07 -0.96
C TRP A 398 14.93 -37.87 0.49
N ASN A 399 14.84 -36.65 0.96
CA ASN A 399 15.30 -36.27 2.29
C ASN A 399 14.16 -36.20 3.32
N GLY A 400 13.05 -36.84 3.07
CA GLY A 400 11.93 -36.98 4.00
C GLY A 400 11.09 -35.74 4.16
N ALA A 401 11.50 -34.64 3.60
CA ALA A 401 10.67 -33.44 3.54
C ALA A 401 9.78 -33.49 2.31
N ALA A 402 8.65 -32.85 2.36
CA ALA A 402 7.93 -32.51 1.17
C ALA A 402 8.86 -31.62 0.29
N ASN A 403 8.66 -31.66 -0.97
CA ASN A 403 9.16 -30.78 -2.02
C ASN A 403 10.25 -29.81 -1.60
N ILE A 404 11.50 -30.16 -1.72
CA ILE A 404 12.59 -29.23 -1.50
C ILE A 404 12.57 -28.16 -2.59
N VAL A 405 12.40 -28.56 -3.86
CA VAL A 405 12.29 -27.62 -4.99
C VAL A 405 10.83 -27.49 -5.36
N GLY A 406 10.28 -26.29 -5.21
CA GLY A 406 8.92 -25.93 -5.59
C GLY A 406 8.90 -24.96 -6.76
N VAL A 407 8.16 -25.32 -7.81
CA VAL A 407 7.91 -24.46 -8.97
C VAL A 407 6.43 -24.18 -9.05
N GLN A 408 6.08 -22.89 -9.08
CA GLN A 408 4.70 -22.45 -9.01
C GLN A 408 4.45 -21.35 -10.04
N ARG A 409 3.26 -21.41 -10.63
CA ARG A 409 2.69 -20.29 -11.38
C ARG A 409 1.32 -19.96 -10.82
N ARG A 410 1.10 -18.68 -10.59
CA ARG A 410 -0.18 -18.15 -10.16
C ARG A 410 -0.60 -17.04 -11.11
N ASP A 411 -1.76 -17.20 -11.71
CA ASP A 411 -2.39 -16.19 -12.55
C ASP A 411 -3.48 -15.50 -11.71
N PHE A 412 -3.40 -14.18 -11.65
CA PHE A 412 -4.40 -13.33 -11.03
C PHE A 412 -5.12 -12.53 -12.11
N SER A 413 -6.43 -12.46 -12.01
CA SER A 413 -7.23 -11.44 -12.69
C SER A 413 -7.87 -10.50 -11.68
N TYR A 414 -7.88 -9.21 -12.00
CA TYR A 414 -8.55 -8.19 -11.20
C TYR A 414 -9.37 -7.30 -12.13
N ASP A 415 -10.69 -7.35 -11.96
CA ASP A 415 -11.63 -6.41 -12.58
C ASP A 415 -12.09 -5.42 -11.53
N GLN A 416 -11.73 -4.15 -11.72
CA GLN A 416 -12.04 -3.07 -10.80
C GLN A 416 -12.88 -2.01 -11.51
N ASP A 417 -14.02 -1.70 -10.93
CA ASP A 417 -14.91 -0.62 -11.36
C ASP A 417 -15.08 0.39 -10.22
N SER A 418 -14.94 1.70 -10.53
CA SER A 418 -15.37 2.74 -9.61
C SER A 418 -16.25 3.77 -10.32
N LYS A 419 -17.30 4.21 -9.65
CA LYS A 419 -18.30 5.16 -10.15
C LYS A 419 -18.58 6.21 -9.09
N TYR A 420 -18.56 7.47 -9.51
CA TYR A 420 -18.84 8.61 -8.66
C TYR A 420 -19.92 9.45 -9.32
N PHE A 421 -20.96 9.78 -8.57
CA PHE A 421 -22.03 10.67 -8.97
C PHE A 421 -22.07 11.79 -7.93
N THR A 422 -21.93 13.04 -8.38
CA THR A 422 -21.94 14.21 -7.50
C THR A 422 -22.87 15.24 -8.09
N GLY A 423 -23.68 15.87 -7.26
CA GLY A 423 -24.51 16.98 -7.67
C GLY A 423 -24.74 17.95 -6.53
N GLY A 424 -24.95 19.21 -6.86
CA GLY A 424 -25.13 20.22 -5.85
C GLY A 424 -25.45 21.58 -6.43
N PHE A 425 -25.48 22.55 -5.54
CA PHE A 425 -25.66 23.94 -5.92
C PHE A 425 -24.90 24.87 -4.97
N ARG A 426 -24.56 26.05 -5.50
CA ARG A 426 -24.08 27.20 -4.75
C ARG A 426 -25.08 28.34 -4.88
N TRP A 427 -25.42 28.93 -3.76
CA TRP A 427 -26.36 30.04 -3.68
C TRP A 427 -25.78 31.21 -2.90
N ASP A 428 -25.53 32.32 -3.55
CA ASP A 428 -24.96 33.54 -3.01
C ASP A 428 -26.09 34.55 -2.68
N LEU A 429 -26.37 34.78 -1.42
CA LEU A 429 -27.43 35.65 -0.90
C LEU A 429 -26.79 36.81 -0.13
N ASP A 430 -26.36 37.84 -0.84
CA ASP A 430 -25.68 39.02 -0.29
C ASP A 430 -24.51 38.61 0.64
N ARG A 431 -24.73 38.58 1.95
CA ARG A 431 -23.75 38.21 2.98
C ARG A 431 -23.72 36.72 3.35
N LEU A 432 -24.69 35.95 2.85
CA LEU A 432 -24.81 34.53 3.16
C LEU A 432 -24.55 33.71 1.88
N HIS A 433 -23.53 32.85 1.94
CA HIS A 433 -23.23 31.89 0.88
C HIS A 433 -23.55 30.49 1.34
N ILE A 434 -24.21 29.72 0.50
CA ILE A 434 -24.65 28.36 0.79
C ILE A 434 -24.09 27.44 -0.28
N ASP A 435 -23.43 26.38 0.13
CA ASP A 435 -23.02 25.27 -0.73
C ASP A 435 -23.66 23.97 -0.26
N PHE A 436 -24.30 23.25 -1.15
CA PHE A 436 -24.92 21.96 -0.88
C PHE A 436 -24.41 20.93 -1.87
N MET A 437 -23.99 19.77 -1.37
CA MET A 437 -23.48 18.67 -2.16
C MET A 437 -24.08 17.35 -1.71
N GLY A 438 -24.57 16.57 -2.68
CA GLY A 438 -24.88 15.15 -2.52
C GLY A 438 -23.98 14.30 -3.40
N SER A 439 -23.49 13.18 -2.90
CA SER A 439 -22.68 12.26 -3.69
C SER A 439 -22.97 10.80 -3.39
N HIS A 440 -22.82 9.97 -4.42
CA HIS A 440 -22.83 8.52 -4.34
C HIS A 440 -21.57 7.99 -5.02
N ALA A 441 -20.76 7.21 -4.28
CA ALA A 441 -19.56 6.59 -4.80
C ALA A 441 -19.61 5.08 -4.55
N LYS A 442 -19.20 4.28 -5.55
CA LYS A 442 -19.11 2.83 -5.44
C LYS A 442 -17.86 2.32 -6.14
N ALA A 443 -17.07 1.54 -5.42
CA ALA A 443 -15.97 0.76 -5.98
C ALA A 443 -16.25 -0.73 -5.82
N THR A 444 -15.96 -1.52 -6.85
CA THR A 444 -16.10 -2.98 -6.84
C THR A 444 -14.83 -3.60 -7.40
N THR A 445 -14.35 -4.66 -6.78
CA THR A 445 -13.25 -5.48 -7.29
C THR A 445 -13.72 -6.93 -7.33
N VAL A 446 -13.60 -7.55 -8.49
CA VAL A 446 -13.73 -9.00 -8.66
C VAL A 446 -12.34 -9.51 -9.00
N SER A 447 -11.87 -10.52 -8.30
CA SER A 447 -10.57 -11.12 -8.57
C SER A 447 -10.59 -12.61 -8.45
N GLU A 448 -9.74 -13.23 -9.24
CA GLU A 448 -9.48 -14.66 -9.22
C GLU A 448 -7.99 -14.90 -9.08
N SER A 449 -7.64 -15.95 -8.38
CA SER A 449 -6.27 -16.41 -8.23
C SER A 449 -6.21 -17.91 -8.52
N ASN A 450 -5.61 -18.26 -9.64
CA ASN A 450 -5.42 -19.63 -10.12
C ASN A 450 -3.96 -20.02 -9.92
N LEU A 451 -3.68 -21.01 -9.07
CA LEU A 451 -2.33 -21.50 -8.81
C LEU A 451 -2.18 -22.92 -9.30
N ILE A 452 -1.11 -23.18 -10.05
CA ILE A 452 -0.58 -24.51 -10.24
C ILE A 452 0.81 -24.62 -9.62
N SER A 453 1.08 -25.71 -8.91
CA SER A 453 2.38 -25.99 -8.33
C SER A 453 2.81 -27.42 -8.60
N ILE A 454 4.10 -27.58 -8.87
CA ILE A 454 4.79 -28.85 -8.93
C ILE A 454 6.01 -28.78 -8.02
N GLY A 455 6.54 -29.92 -7.61
CA GLY A 455 7.74 -29.95 -6.83
C GLY A 455 8.53 -31.22 -7.07
N THR A 456 9.80 -31.16 -6.73
CA THR A 456 10.69 -32.30 -6.77
C THR A 456 11.67 -32.26 -5.60
N SER A 457 12.26 -33.38 -5.28
CA SER A 457 13.29 -33.48 -4.25
C SER A 457 14.67 -33.57 -4.89
N VAL A 458 15.57 -32.71 -4.50
CA VAL A 458 16.94 -32.69 -5.01
C VAL A 458 17.90 -32.68 -3.83
N SER A 459 18.85 -33.65 -3.85
CA SER A 459 19.91 -33.73 -2.86
C SER A 459 21.07 -32.83 -3.23
N GLY A 460 21.75 -32.23 -2.25
CA GLY A 460 23.02 -31.55 -2.47
C GLY A 460 22.92 -30.16 -3.08
N ILE A 461 21.77 -29.48 -2.95
CA ILE A 461 21.65 -28.07 -3.36
C ILE A 461 22.41 -27.22 -2.36
N THR A 462 23.36 -26.41 -2.84
CA THR A 462 23.99 -25.38 -2.01
C THR A 462 23.20 -24.09 -2.12
N ILE A 463 22.85 -23.51 -0.96
CA ILE A 463 22.18 -22.22 -0.82
C ILE A 463 23.20 -21.27 -0.20
N ASP A 464 23.75 -20.38 -1.00
CA ASP A 464 24.75 -19.41 -0.55
C ASP A 464 24.17 -18.00 -0.50
N ARG A 465 24.32 -17.33 0.63
CA ARG A 465 23.92 -15.94 0.89
C ARG A 465 25.07 -15.07 1.36
N ASP A 466 26.32 -15.61 1.34
CA ASP A 466 27.51 -14.85 1.67
C ASP A 466 27.90 -13.91 0.52
N ASN A 467 27.07 -12.90 0.32
CA ASN A 467 27.26 -11.85 -0.67
C ASN A 467 26.80 -10.50 -0.12
N ALA A 468 27.22 -9.42 -0.76
CA ALA A 468 26.96 -8.04 -0.32
C ALA A 468 25.46 -7.70 -0.11
N GLN A 469 24.55 -8.45 -0.73
CA GLN A 469 23.11 -8.26 -0.61
C GLN A 469 22.46 -9.24 0.38
N GLY A 470 23.16 -10.32 0.79
CA GLY A 470 22.63 -11.37 1.66
C GLY A 470 21.52 -12.21 1.02
N ILE A 471 21.45 -12.25 -0.30
CA ILE A 471 20.39 -12.93 -1.06
C ILE A 471 20.81 -14.34 -1.50
N PRO A 472 19.87 -15.31 -1.62
CA PRO A 472 20.22 -16.67 -1.94
C PRO A 472 20.73 -16.83 -3.38
N VAL A 473 21.80 -17.58 -3.56
CA VAL A 473 22.26 -18.14 -4.83
C VAL A 473 22.18 -19.66 -4.71
N PHE A 474 21.47 -20.30 -5.63
CA PHE A 474 21.30 -21.74 -5.65
C PHE A 474 22.30 -22.38 -6.60
N SER A 475 23.10 -23.34 -6.09
CA SER A 475 23.94 -24.17 -6.90
C SER A 475 23.41 -25.62 -6.84
N PHE A 476 23.11 -26.16 -8.00
CA PHE A 476 22.54 -27.51 -8.15
C PHE A 476 23.64 -28.53 -8.46
N PRO A 477 23.42 -29.82 -8.08
CA PRO A 477 24.26 -30.91 -8.58
C PRO A 477 24.22 -30.96 -10.10
N SER A 478 25.31 -31.48 -10.71
CA SER A 478 25.50 -31.48 -12.17
C SER A 478 24.44 -32.28 -12.95
N GLU A 479 23.79 -33.24 -12.29
CA GLU A 479 22.72 -34.08 -12.83
C GLU A 479 21.34 -33.41 -12.79
N PHE A 480 21.18 -32.26 -12.14
CA PHE A 480 19.92 -31.56 -12.02
C PHE A 480 19.95 -30.24 -12.80
N ASP A 481 19.26 -30.19 -13.93
CA ASP A 481 19.01 -28.96 -14.67
C ASP A 481 17.63 -28.36 -14.30
N PRO A 482 17.58 -27.21 -13.59
CA PRO A 482 16.32 -26.58 -13.21
C PRO A 482 15.49 -26.11 -14.42
N ALA A 483 16.06 -26.03 -15.61
CA ALA A 483 15.38 -25.65 -16.84
C ALA A 483 14.76 -26.86 -17.56
N ASP A 484 15.12 -28.09 -17.20
CA ASP A 484 14.58 -29.30 -17.81
C ASP A 484 13.25 -29.71 -17.12
N PRO A 485 12.11 -29.66 -17.82
CA PRO A 485 10.84 -30.12 -17.26
C PRO A 485 10.86 -31.56 -16.76
N ALA A 486 11.65 -32.44 -17.37
CA ALA A 486 11.70 -33.86 -17.06
C ALA A 486 12.18 -34.14 -15.63
N VAL A 487 13.04 -33.28 -15.05
CA VAL A 487 13.56 -33.47 -13.67
C VAL A 487 12.47 -33.34 -12.60
N TYR A 488 11.32 -32.74 -12.94
CA TYR A 488 10.17 -32.64 -12.02
C TYR A 488 9.22 -33.82 -12.07
N SER A 489 9.44 -34.79 -12.94
CA SER A 489 8.55 -35.94 -13.21
C SER A 489 9.08 -37.27 -12.71
N ASP A 490 10.36 -37.35 -12.35
CA ASP A 490 11.03 -38.62 -12.07
C ASP A 490 10.72 -39.24 -10.71
N PHE A 491 9.89 -38.58 -9.89
CA PHE A 491 9.66 -39.02 -8.54
C PHE A 491 8.39 -39.84 -8.41
N THR A 492 8.54 -41.13 -8.27
CA THR A 492 7.42 -42.06 -8.09
C THR A 492 7.52 -42.82 -6.77
N ARG A 493 6.37 -43.20 -6.21
CA ARG A 493 6.26 -44.10 -5.06
C ARG A 493 5.39 -45.29 -5.42
N THR A 494 5.52 -46.39 -4.68
CA THR A 494 4.60 -47.52 -4.79
C THR A 494 3.43 -47.30 -3.84
N GLY A 495 2.22 -47.33 -4.39
CA GLY A 495 0.98 -47.21 -3.61
C GLY A 495 0.62 -48.53 -2.93
N ALA A 496 -0.45 -48.52 -2.12
CA ALA A 496 -0.87 -49.65 -1.29
C ALA A 496 -1.17 -50.95 -2.06
N ASN A 497 -1.56 -50.83 -3.34
CA ASN A 497 -1.88 -51.97 -4.23
C ASN A 497 -0.75 -52.31 -5.21
N GLY A 498 0.47 -51.82 -4.97
CA GLY A 498 1.63 -52.05 -5.82
C GLY A 498 1.69 -51.19 -7.09
N GLN A 499 0.79 -50.23 -7.27
CA GLN A 499 0.78 -49.27 -8.36
C GLN A 499 1.86 -48.20 -8.22
N VAL A 500 2.37 -47.72 -9.35
CA VAL A 500 3.32 -46.59 -9.37
C VAL A 500 2.55 -45.28 -9.39
N LEU A 501 2.83 -44.43 -8.43
CA LEU A 501 2.17 -43.13 -8.23
C LEU A 501 3.22 -42.02 -8.22
N PRO A 502 2.91 -40.81 -8.69
CA PRO A 502 3.80 -39.69 -8.45
C PRO A 502 3.87 -39.35 -6.94
N VAL A 503 5.06 -39.08 -6.45
CA VAL A 503 5.25 -38.65 -5.04
C VAL A 503 4.67 -37.25 -4.85
N TYR A 504 4.85 -36.40 -5.84
CA TYR A 504 4.35 -35.03 -5.86
C TYR A 504 3.43 -34.86 -7.05
N GLY A 505 2.14 -34.99 -6.81
CA GLY A 505 1.16 -34.61 -7.82
C GLY A 505 1.11 -33.10 -7.97
N PRO A 506 0.74 -32.58 -9.14
CA PRO A 506 0.49 -31.13 -9.27
C PRO A 506 -0.64 -30.73 -8.34
N ALA A 507 -0.49 -29.57 -7.69
CA ALA A 507 -1.56 -28.97 -6.91
C ALA A 507 -2.16 -27.83 -7.73
N LEU A 508 -3.47 -27.84 -7.90
CA LEU A 508 -4.24 -26.77 -8.52
C LEU A 508 -5.11 -26.10 -7.44
N GLN A 509 -5.09 -24.79 -7.38
CA GLN A 509 -5.92 -24.00 -6.45
C GLN A 509 -6.63 -22.89 -7.20
N TYR A 510 -7.91 -22.71 -6.91
CA TYR A 510 -8.74 -21.61 -7.35
C TYR A 510 -9.22 -20.80 -6.14
N ARG A 511 -8.96 -19.50 -6.15
CA ARG A 511 -9.31 -18.58 -5.05
C ARG A 511 -9.95 -17.32 -5.61
N PRO A 512 -11.27 -17.32 -5.81
CA PRO A 512 -11.99 -16.11 -6.21
C PRO A 512 -12.22 -15.20 -5.01
N SER A 513 -12.34 -13.90 -5.26
CA SER A 513 -12.82 -12.92 -4.28
C SER A 513 -13.59 -11.79 -4.95
N GLN A 514 -14.55 -11.23 -4.21
CA GLN A 514 -15.33 -10.09 -4.63
C GLN A 514 -15.46 -9.12 -3.46
N ALA A 515 -15.13 -7.86 -3.69
CA ALA A 515 -15.26 -6.84 -2.67
C ALA A 515 -15.94 -5.59 -3.24
N SER A 516 -16.70 -4.89 -2.42
CA SER A 516 -17.25 -3.59 -2.78
C SER A 516 -17.24 -2.63 -1.59
N ASN A 517 -17.09 -1.35 -1.93
CA ASN A 517 -17.21 -0.24 -1.01
C ASN A 517 -18.16 0.79 -1.62
N THR A 518 -19.16 1.20 -0.86
CA THR A 518 -20.14 2.21 -1.27
C THR A 518 -20.14 3.34 -0.24
N GLU A 519 -20.05 4.59 -0.68
CA GLU A 519 -20.22 5.78 0.16
C GLU A 519 -21.34 6.66 -0.36
N ASP A 520 -22.28 7.00 0.50
CA ASP A 520 -23.31 8.04 0.30
C ASP A 520 -22.97 9.20 1.22
N GLN A 521 -22.97 10.44 0.67
CA GLN A 521 -22.65 11.64 1.40
C GLN A 521 -23.64 12.76 1.08
N LEU A 522 -24.06 13.47 2.14
CA LEU A 522 -24.71 14.78 2.05
C LEU A 522 -23.87 15.77 2.82
N LYS A 523 -23.57 16.91 2.24
CA LYS A 523 -22.79 18.00 2.84
C LYS A 523 -23.50 19.32 2.63
N PHE A 524 -23.60 20.11 3.66
CA PHE A 524 -24.10 21.46 3.68
C PHE A 524 -23.06 22.35 4.34
N ASP A 525 -22.61 23.37 3.65
CA ASP A 525 -21.73 24.42 4.16
C ASP A 525 -22.39 25.79 3.95
N ALA A 526 -22.26 26.66 4.93
CA ALA A 526 -22.70 28.03 4.80
C ALA A 526 -21.70 28.97 5.49
N ASP A 527 -21.50 30.11 4.88
CA ASP A 527 -20.69 31.17 5.43
C ASP A 527 -21.45 32.50 5.41
N TRP A 528 -21.33 33.20 6.54
CA TRP A 528 -22.00 34.48 6.77
C TRP A 528 -20.97 35.57 7.04
N GLU A 529 -20.89 36.53 6.15
CA GLU A 529 -20.02 37.68 6.27
C GLU A 529 -20.53 38.64 7.38
N ILE A 530 -19.62 39.07 8.25
CA ILE A 530 -19.92 39.90 9.40
C ILE A 530 -19.06 41.19 9.32
N ASP A 531 -19.71 42.32 9.53
CA ASP A 531 -19.05 43.61 9.66
C ASP A 531 -18.60 43.82 11.11
N HIS A 532 -17.48 43.20 11.48
CA HIS A 532 -16.92 43.29 12.84
C HIS A 532 -15.39 43.40 12.78
N PRO A 533 -14.75 44.20 13.64
CA PRO A 533 -13.33 44.54 13.52
C PRO A 533 -12.35 43.36 13.74
N ILE A 534 -12.82 42.23 14.22
CA ILE A 534 -11.97 41.05 14.50
C ILE A 534 -12.47 39.81 13.73
N VAL A 535 -13.77 39.60 13.65
CA VAL A 535 -14.39 38.44 12.99
C VAL A 535 -14.97 38.88 11.69
N SER A 536 -14.42 38.41 10.59
CA SER A 536 -14.86 38.75 9.23
C SER A 536 -15.99 37.86 8.73
N LYS A 537 -16.06 36.62 9.21
CA LYS A 537 -17.01 35.61 8.74
C LYS A 537 -17.27 34.54 9.81
N ILE A 538 -18.49 34.03 9.86
CA ILE A 538 -18.82 32.80 10.57
C ILE A 538 -19.19 31.74 9.55
N GLU A 539 -18.52 30.60 9.64
CA GLU A 539 -18.81 29.42 8.84
C GLU A 539 -19.44 28.33 9.72
N PHE A 540 -20.41 27.64 9.15
CA PHE A 540 -21.04 26.50 9.81
C PHE A 540 -21.51 25.48 8.77
N GLY A 541 -21.49 24.22 9.16
CA GLY A 541 -21.90 23.18 8.24
C GLY A 541 -22.27 21.89 8.93
N ALA A 542 -22.88 21.00 8.15
CA ALA A 542 -23.28 19.68 8.58
C ALA A 542 -22.98 18.65 7.49
N GLN A 543 -22.63 17.44 7.91
CA GLN A 543 -22.32 16.34 7.03
C GLN A 543 -22.89 15.04 7.56
N ALA A 544 -23.49 14.24 6.67
CA ALA A 544 -23.86 12.87 6.91
C ALA A 544 -23.20 11.97 5.87
N ARG A 545 -22.49 10.93 6.32
CA ARG A 545 -21.88 9.92 5.48
C ARG A 545 -22.30 8.53 5.91
N ARG A 546 -22.51 7.66 4.94
CA ARG A 546 -22.73 6.24 5.14
C ARG A 546 -21.80 5.46 4.23
N GLN A 547 -20.98 4.57 4.81
CA GLN A 547 -20.11 3.67 4.07
C GLN A 547 -20.50 2.22 4.35
N ASN A 548 -20.45 1.39 3.30
CA ASN A 548 -20.64 -0.04 3.41
C ASN A 548 -19.48 -0.75 2.70
N TYR A 549 -18.71 -1.48 3.48
CA TYR A 549 -17.64 -2.35 2.99
C TYR A 549 -18.10 -3.80 3.09
N VAL A 550 -18.05 -4.52 1.98
CA VAL A 550 -18.40 -5.95 1.96
C VAL A 550 -17.37 -6.70 1.13
N SER A 551 -16.97 -7.88 1.61
CA SER A 551 -16.09 -8.79 0.88
C SER A 551 -16.59 -10.22 1.01
N TYR A 552 -16.54 -10.92 -0.12
CA TYR A 552 -16.77 -12.35 -0.25
C TYR A 552 -15.48 -12.99 -0.74
N ASN A 553 -15.06 -14.08 -0.10
CA ASN A 553 -13.87 -14.81 -0.48
C ASN A 553 -14.24 -16.26 -0.77
N GLY A 554 -13.52 -16.87 -1.69
CA GLY A 554 -13.56 -18.31 -1.88
C GLY A 554 -13.16 -19.04 -0.59
N GLY A 555 -13.83 -20.15 -0.27
CA GLY A 555 -13.68 -20.83 1.02
C GLY A 555 -14.55 -20.27 2.15
N GLY A 556 -15.41 -19.31 1.84
CA GLY A 556 -16.44 -18.82 2.77
C GLY A 556 -17.36 -19.96 3.23
N THR A 557 -17.90 -19.81 4.42
CA THR A 557 -18.72 -20.86 5.07
C THR A 557 -20.17 -20.43 5.09
N ARG A 558 -21.04 -21.31 4.66
CA ARG A 558 -22.48 -21.20 4.87
C ARG A 558 -22.91 -22.29 5.85
N LEU A 559 -23.57 -21.91 6.93
CA LEU A 559 -24.18 -22.85 7.84
C LEU A 559 -25.52 -23.32 7.26
N LEU A 560 -25.57 -24.56 6.80
CA LEU A 560 -26.80 -25.16 6.23
C LEU A 560 -27.77 -25.58 7.31
N ASP A 561 -27.26 -26.13 8.41
CA ASP A 561 -28.06 -26.59 9.55
C ASP A 561 -27.33 -26.28 10.87
N PRO A 562 -27.81 -25.31 11.66
CA PRO A 562 -27.22 -24.99 12.96
C PRO A 562 -27.24 -26.14 13.98
N ALA A 563 -28.19 -27.06 13.86
CA ALA A 563 -28.31 -28.17 14.82
C ALA A 563 -27.26 -29.25 14.60
N THR A 564 -26.86 -29.47 13.34
CA THR A 564 -25.85 -30.47 12.97
C THR A 564 -24.49 -29.84 12.66
N LEU A 565 -24.41 -28.51 12.70
CA LEU A 565 -23.23 -27.73 12.29
C LEU A 565 -22.73 -28.10 10.88
N THR A 566 -23.68 -28.48 10.03
CA THR A 566 -23.38 -28.79 8.63
C THR A 566 -23.21 -27.48 7.86
N TYR A 567 -22.10 -27.34 7.16
CA TYR A 567 -21.84 -26.18 6.32
C TYR A 567 -21.29 -26.58 4.96
N GLN A 568 -21.50 -25.68 4.02
CA GLN A 568 -20.96 -25.77 2.67
C GLN A 568 -19.86 -24.71 2.53
N GLN A 569 -18.71 -25.07 2.01
CA GLN A 569 -17.70 -24.11 1.58
C GLN A 569 -18.02 -23.65 0.15
N SER A 570 -17.98 -22.35 -0.05
CA SER A 570 -17.96 -21.78 -1.39
C SER A 570 -16.58 -21.98 -2.03
N ALA A 571 -16.51 -21.76 -3.34
CA ALA A 571 -15.35 -22.02 -4.18
C ALA A 571 -14.01 -21.52 -3.62
N ASN A 572 -13.31 -22.33 -2.88
CA ASN A 572 -11.88 -22.27 -2.67
C ASN A 572 -11.38 -23.71 -2.83
N VAL A 573 -11.16 -24.10 -4.08
CA VAL A 573 -10.98 -25.48 -4.41
C VAL A 573 -9.49 -25.77 -4.54
N SER A 574 -8.99 -26.70 -3.73
CA SER A 574 -7.68 -27.30 -3.95
C SER A 574 -7.91 -28.67 -4.58
N PHE A 575 -7.50 -28.82 -5.81
CA PHE A 575 -7.76 -30.02 -6.63
C PHE A 575 -6.73 -31.13 -6.44
N THR A 576 -5.86 -31.11 -5.45
CA THR A 576 -4.96 -32.23 -5.18
C THR A 576 -5.70 -33.57 -4.90
N SER A 577 -6.96 -33.49 -4.48
CA SER A 577 -7.81 -34.64 -4.18
C SER A 577 -9.08 -34.75 -5.04
N GLN A 578 -9.39 -33.76 -5.87
CA GLN A 578 -10.59 -33.71 -6.71
C GLN A 578 -10.22 -33.95 -8.18
N ILE A 579 -9.53 -35.05 -8.42
CA ILE A 579 -9.22 -35.51 -9.77
C ILE A 579 -10.49 -36.10 -10.38
N GLN A 580 -10.75 -35.79 -11.64
CA GLN A 580 -11.86 -36.38 -12.38
C GLN A 580 -11.81 -37.91 -12.28
N ASN A 581 -12.94 -38.55 -11.96
CA ASN A 581 -13.05 -40.00 -11.92
C ASN A 581 -12.94 -40.55 -13.35
N ASN A 582 -11.70 -40.71 -13.80
CA ASN A 582 -11.36 -41.18 -15.13
C ASN A 582 -10.78 -42.61 -14.98
N PRO A 583 -11.16 -43.61 -15.82
CA PRO A 583 -10.60 -44.95 -15.76
C PRO A 583 -9.08 -45.02 -15.88
N ALA A 584 -8.45 -43.99 -16.43
CA ALA A 584 -6.99 -43.89 -16.51
C ALA A 584 -6.34 -43.45 -15.20
N GLN A 585 -7.11 -43.06 -14.18
CA GLN A 585 -6.60 -42.60 -12.89
C GLN A 585 -6.50 -43.75 -11.89
N VAL A 586 -5.58 -43.61 -10.96
CA VAL A 586 -5.30 -44.63 -9.94
C VAL A 586 -5.83 -44.17 -8.60
N ARG A 587 -6.58 -45.02 -7.92
CA ARG A 587 -7.08 -44.79 -6.57
C ARG A 587 -6.18 -45.47 -5.55
N ASP A 588 -5.75 -44.68 -4.53
CA ASP A 588 -5.05 -45.20 -3.35
C ASP A 588 -5.79 -44.71 -2.10
N GLY A 589 -6.44 -45.64 -1.38
CA GLY A 589 -7.36 -45.29 -0.32
C GLY A 589 -8.55 -44.46 -0.79
N ASN A 590 -8.72 -43.27 -0.23
CA ASN A 590 -9.76 -42.30 -0.63
C ASN A 590 -9.25 -41.22 -1.60
N THR A 591 -8.02 -41.34 -2.06
CA THR A 591 -7.36 -40.31 -2.90
C THR A 591 -7.19 -40.84 -4.32
N TRP A 592 -7.57 -40.05 -5.30
CA TRP A 592 -7.29 -40.30 -6.70
C TRP A 592 -5.98 -39.64 -7.11
N TYR A 593 -5.18 -40.34 -7.88
CA TYR A 593 -3.89 -39.88 -8.39
C TYR A 593 -3.86 -39.92 -9.90
N ILE A 594 -3.23 -38.93 -10.51
CA ILE A 594 -2.90 -39.00 -11.94
C ILE A 594 -1.84 -40.08 -12.15
N THR A 595 -1.90 -40.74 -13.31
CA THR A 595 -0.87 -41.73 -13.69
C THR A 595 0.44 -41.01 -13.99
N PRO A 596 1.59 -41.72 -13.90
CA PRO A 596 2.88 -41.15 -14.34
C PRO A 596 2.83 -40.63 -15.79
N THR A 597 2.08 -41.27 -16.69
CA THR A 597 1.89 -40.82 -18.07
C THR A 597 1.16 -39.47 -18.16
N GLN A 598 0.08 -39.30 -17.38
CA GLN A 598 -0.66 -38.05 -17.30
C GLN A 598 0.20 -36.94 -16.70
N TYR A 599 0.99 -37.27 -15.67
CA TYR A 599 1.91 -36.32 -15.07
C TYR A 599 3.00 -35.89 -16.07
N GLN A 600 3.56 -36.85 -16.84
CA GLN A 600 4.49 -36.55 -17.92
C GLN A 600 3.87 -35.66 -19.01
N ALA A 601 2.62 -35.90 -19.39
CA ALA A 601 1.92 -35.05 -20.34
C ALA A 601 1.76 -33.62 -19.82
N LEU A 602 1.40 -33.47 -18.52
CA LEU A 602 1.33 -32.15 -17.87
C LEU A 602 2.71 -31.46 -17.85
N ILE A 603 3.74 -32.19 -17.42
CA ILE A 603 5.12 -31.66 -17.35
C ILE A 603 5.61 -31.27 -18.74
N SER A 604 5.31 -32.08 -19.77
CA SER A 604 5.68 -31.79 -21.16
C SER A 604 4.95 -30.56 -21.73
N SER A 605 3.80 -30.19 -21.17
CA SER A 605 3.13 -28.90 -21.48
C SER A 605 3.76 -27.69 -20.80
N ILE A 606 4.65 -27.96 -19.84
CA ILE A 606 5.41 -26.90 -19.18
C ILE A 606 6.44 -26.39 -20.18
N GLY A 607 6.34 -25.13 -20.50
CA GLY A 607 7.24 -24.50 -21.46
C GLY A 607 7.73 -23.18 -20.94
N GLY A 608 9.00 -22.89 -21.23
CA GLY A 608 9.52 -21.56 -21.12
C GLY A 608 10.34 -21.25 -19.87
N THR A 609 10.91 -20.07 -19.93
CA THR A 609 11.70 -19.45 -18.87
C THR A 609 10.80 -18.59 -18.00
N LEU A 610 11.22 -18.34 -16.75
CA LEU A 610 10.58 -17.34 -15.90
C LEU A 610 10.44 -16.02 -16.65
N GLY A 611 9.18 -15.64 -16.99
CA GLY A 611 8.89 -14.38 -17.65
C GLY A 611 9.45 -14.17 -19.06
N GLY A 612 9.97 -15.22 -19.72
CA GLY A 612 10.44 -15.18 -21.14
C GLY A 612 11.73 -14.40 -21.39
N ALA A 613 12.33 -13.75 -20.39
CA ALA A 613 13.60 -13.01 -20.47
C ALA A 613 14.48 -13.36 -19.28
N PRO A 614 15.79 -13.10 -19.32
CA PRO A 614 16.68 -13.32 -18.18
C PRO A 614 16.17 -12.63 -16.92
N LEU A 615 16.27 -13.33 -15.77
CA LEU A 615 15.88 -12.75 -14.49
C LEU A 615 16.80 -11.58 -14.10
N PHE A 616 16.21 -10.62 -13.39
CA PHE A 616 16.92 -9.49 -12.79
C PHE A 616 17.67 -8.58 -13.78
N THR A 617 17.24 -8.56 -15.04
CA THR A 617 17.74 -7.59 -16.02
C THR A 617 17.58 -6.16 -15.48
N GLY A 618 18.68 -5.43 -15.41
CA GLY A 618 18.72 -4.05 -14.91
C GLY A 618 18.96 -3.90 -13.41
N LEU A 619 18.91 -4.97 -12.62
CA LEU A 619 19.26 -4.91 -11.19
C LEU A 619 20.76 -4.70 -11.02
N LYS A 620 21.15 -3.57 -10.42
CA LYS A 620 22.54 -3.28 -10.08
C LYS A 620 23.04 -4.22 -8.99
N ASN A 621 24.25 -4.75 -9.16
CA ASN A 621 24.91 -5.64 -8.19
C ASN A 621 24.11 -6.93 -7.90
N ALA A 622 23.36 -7.44 -8.88
CA ALA A 622 22.82 -8.78 -8.77
C ALA A 622 24.00 -9.77 -8.58
N PRO A 623 23.93 -10.74 -7.63
CA PRO A 623 24.95 -11.76 -7.46
C PRO A 623 25.12 -12.57 -8.74
N ALA A 624 26.35 -13.01 -9.00
CA ALA A 624 26.62 -13.99 -10.04
C ALA A 624 26.01 -15.37 -9.67
N GLY A 625 25.67 -16.16 -10.66
CA GLY A 625 25.20 -17.55 -10.45
C GLY A 625 23.69 -17.70 -10.27
N ILE A 626 22.90 -16.60 -10.33
CA ILE A 626 21.44 -16.72 -10.37
C ILE A 626 21.04 -17.36 -11.71
N PRO A 627 20.27 -18.50 -11.70
CA PRO A 627 19.81 -19.12 -12.93
C PRO A 627 18.94 -18.17 -13.75
N SER A 628 19.22 -18.03 -15.03
CA SER A 628 18.44 -17.20 -15.96
C SER A 628 17.23 -17.96 -16.55
N ASN A 629 17.30 -19.29 -16.55
CA ASN A 629 16.28 -20.18 -17.09
C ASN A 629 15.84 -21.18 -16.05
N ILE A 630 14.53 -21.23 -15.78
CA ILE A 630 13.92 -22.18 -14.86
C ILE A 630 12.61 -22.62 -15.50
N ALA A 631 12.39 -23.95 -15.61
CA ALA A 631 11.13 -24.49 -16.06
C ALA A 631 10.01 -24.19 -15.04
N PHE A 632 8.81 -23.90 -15.52
CA PHE A 632 7.65 -23.63 -14.67
C PHE A 632 6.36 -24.16 -15.31
N PRO A 633 5.34 -24.52 -14.49
CA PRO A 633 4.07 -25.00 -15.00
C PRO A 633 3.32 -23.89 -15.74
N ASN A 634 2.57 -24.26 -16.76
CA ASN A 634 1.68 -23.36 -17.48
C ASN A 634 0.22 -23.77 -17.24
N PHE A 635 -0.69 -22.81 -17.22
CA PHE A 635 -2.13 -23.06 -17.25
C PHE A 635 -2.56 -23.38 -18.68
N ASP A 636 -2.43 -24.66 -19.05
CA ASP A 636 -3.03 -25.19 -20.27
C ASP A 636 -4.37 -25.80 -19.88
N ALA A 637 -5.47 -25.13 -20.21
CA ALA A 637 -6.82 -25.53 -19.85
C ALA A 637 -7.18 -26.89 -20.48
N ASP A 638 -6.68 -27.18 -21.69
CA ASP A 638 -6.97 -28.45 -22.40
C ASP A 638 -6.30 -29.64 -21.72
N VAL A 639 -5.08 -29.46 -21.23
CA VAL A 639 -4.34 -30.47 -20.46
C VAL A 639 -4.94 -30.63 -19.06
N LEU A 640 -5.23 -29.50 -18.39
CA LEU A 640 -5.77 -29.52 -17.02
C LEU A 640 -7.17 -30.13 -16.95
N SER A 641 -8.03 -29.90 -17.95
CA SER A 641 -9.38 -30.47 -18.01
C SER A 641 -9.40 -31.99 -18.20
N GLN A 642 -8.32 -32.57 -18.73
CA GLN A 642 -8.16 -34.04 -18.82
C GLN A 642 -7.83 -34.67 -17.46
N ILE A 643 -7.36 -33.90 -16.52
CA ILE A 643 -6.88 -34.34 -15.21
C ILE A 643 -7.84 -33.93 -14.08
N TYR A 644 -8.33 -32.70 -14.11
CA TYR A 644 -9.14 -32.12 -13.07
C TYR A 644 -10.55 -31.77 -13.53
N ASP A 645 -11.51 -31.87 -12.63
CA ASP A 645 -12.84 -31.30 -12.81
C ASP A 645 -12.79 -29.80 -12.56
N LEU A 646 -12.76 -29.02 -13.63
CA LEU A 646 -12.72 -27.54 -13.57
C LEU A 646 -14.10 -26.89 -13.40
N SER A 647 -15.18 -27.68 -13.23
CA SER A 647 -16.56 -27.16 -13.07
C SER A 647 -16.74 -26.31 -11.80
N GLY A 648 -15.78 -26.40 -10.86
CA GLY A 648 -15.75 -25.54 -9.66
C GLY A 648 -15.22 -24.13 -9.89
N PHE A 649 -14.70 -23.81 -11.09
CA PHE A 649 -14.27 -22.45 -11.44
C PHE A 649 -15.50 -21.60 -11.83
N ASP A 650 -15.38 -20.29 -11.81
CA ASP A 650 -16.44 -19.34 -12.17
C ASP A 650 -17.71 -19.42 -11.28
N GLN A 651 -17.55 -19.69 -10.00
CA GLN A 651 -18.67 -19.69 -9.06
C GLN A 651 -19.05 -18.28 -8.63
N ASP A 652 -20.36 -18.01 -8.58
CA ASP A 652 -20.87 -16.79 -7.96
C ASP A 652 -20.57 -16.83 -6.43
N LEU A 653 -19.82 -15.82 -5.96
CA LEU A 653 -19.45 -15.70 -4.55
C LEU A 653 -20.55 -15.07 -3.69
N VAL A 654 -21.47 -14.36 -4.30
CA VAL A 654 -22.55 -13.63 -3.59
C VAL A 654 -23.75 -14.54 -3.41
N LEU A 655 -24.13 -15.27 -4.47
CA LEU A 655 -25.22 -16.21 -4.46
C LEU A 655 -24.68 -17.65 -4.63
N GLN A 656 -25.18 -18.55 -3.82
CA GLN A 656 -24.87 -19.97 -3.98
C GLN A 656 -25.77 -20.62 -5.02
N ALA A 657 -25.43 -21.84 -5.47
CA ALA A 657 -26.18 -22.57 -6.48
C ALA A 657 -27.67 -22.75 -6.15
N ASP A 658 -28.06 -22.69 -4.88
CA ASP A 658 -29.42 -22.73 -4.40
C ASP A 658 -30.08 -21.34 -4.29
N GLY A 659 -29.42 -20.29 -4.78
CA GLY A 659 -29.93 -18.91 -4.75
C GLY A 659 -29.85 -18.19 -3.40
N GLN A 660 -29.27 -18.84 -2.37
CA GLN A 660 -29.11 -18.22 -1.07
C GLN A 660 -27.82 -17.40 -1.01
N PRO A 661 -27.81 -16.23 -0.31
CA PRO A 661 -26.59 -15.44 -0.19
C PRO A 661 -25.56 -16.12 0.71
N GLN A 662 -24.30 -16.02 0.31
CA GLN A 662 -23.18 -16.41 1.15
C GLN A 662 -23.02 -15.44 2.32
N ILE A 663 -22.56 -15.93 3.47
CA ILE A 663 -22.09 -15.07 4.56
C ILE A 663 -20.83 -14.35 4.07
N PRO A 664 -20.80 -13.01 4.07
CA PRO A 664 -19.60 -12.28 3.65
C PRO A 664 -18.42 -12.59 4.58
N ALA A 665 -17.21 -12.59 4.03
CA ALA A 665 -15.98 -12.68 4.80
C ALA A 665 -15.89 -11.54 5.80
N TYR A 666 -16.37 -10.37 5.40
CA TYR A 666 -16.70 -9.25 6.28
C TYR A 666 -17.75 -8.33 5.66
N LEU A 667 -18.54 -7.70 6.54
CA LEU A 667 -19.42 -6.59 6.21
C LEU A 667 -19.27 -5.55 7.31
N ILE A 668 -18.80 -4.35 6.97
CA ILE A 668 -18.69 -3.21 7.88
C ILE A 668 -19.54 -2.08 7.34
N LYS A 669 -20.47 -1.61 8.18
CA LYS A 669 -21.30 -0.43 7.93
C LYS A 669 -20.85 0.67 8.87
N GLU A 670 -20.43 1.78 8.32
CA GLU A 670 -20.02 2.98 9.05
C GLU A 670 -20.99 4.12 8.74
N LYS A 671 -21.54 4.76 9.77
CA LYS A 671 -22.35 5.98 9.65
C LYS A 671 -21.67 7.09 10.44
N VAL A 672 -21.45 8.22 9.80
CA VAL A 672 -20.80 9.38 10.39
C VAL A 672 -21.72 10.58 10.26
N TYR A 673 -21.99 11.22 11.37
CA TYR A 673 -22.66 12.51 11.43
C TYR A 673 -21.69 13.54 12.00
N ALA A 674 -21.58 14.69 11.35
CA ALA A 674 -20.69 15.74 11.77
C ALA A 674 -21.34 17.11 11.60
N GLY A 675 -20.96 18.05 12.48
CA GLY A 675 -21.33 19.46 12.36
C GLY A 675 -20.20 20.33 12.85
N TYR A 676 -20.05 21.51 12.30
CA TYR A 676 -19.01 22.46 12.72
C TYR A 676 -19.50 23.89 12.76
N ILE A 677 -18.79 24.68 13.56
CA ILE A 677 -18.86 26.13 13.56
C ILE A 677 -17.44 26.68 13.62
N MET A 678 -17.18 27.73 12.85
CA MET A 678 -15.86 28.37 12.74
C MET A 678 -16.04 29.87 12.60
N ALA A 679 -15.18 30.65 13.24
CA ALA A 679 -15.06 32.09 13.05
C ALA A 679 -13.77 32.38 12.29
N ASP A 680 -13.86 33.10 11.19
CA ASP A 680 -12.71 33.65 10.49
C ASP A 680 -12.32 35.02 11.12
N ILE A 681 -11.03 35.15 11.37
CA ILE A 681 -10.42 36.32 12.00
C ILE A 681 -9.67 37.11 10.92
N ASP A 682 -9.92 38.43 10.86
CA ASP A 682 -9.15 39.36 10.06
C ASP A 682 -9.05 40.69 10.83
N THR A 683 -7.88 40.97 11.40
CA THR A 683 -7.69 42.11 12.27
C THR A 683 -6.24 42.59 12.22
N GLU A 684 -5.92 43.64 12.91
CA GLU A 684 -4.56 44.13 13.11
C GLU A 684 -4.10 43.99 14.57
N VAL A 685 -2.90 43.44 14.74
CA VAL A 685 -2.23 43.28 16.03
C VAL A 685 -0.85 43.94 15.93
N LEU A 686 -0.59 44.95 16.75
CA LEU A 686 0.68 45.71 16.75
C LEU A 686 1.04 46.29 15.37
N GLY A 687 0.05 46.71 14.58
CA GLY A 687 0.24 47.21 13.23
C GLY A 687 0.54 46.16 12.17
N MET A 688 0.40 44.87 12.49
CA MET A 688 0.55 43.74 11.59
C MET A 688 -0.81 43.09 11.34
N ARG A 689 -1.13 42.73 10.10
CA ARG A 689 -2.37 42.01 9.77
C ARG A 689 -2.31 40.60 10.30
N LEU A 690 -3.31 40.23 11.10
CA LEU A 690 -3.54 38.89 11.60
C LEU A 690 -4.78 38.32 10.93
N THR A 691 -4.63 37.23 10.17
CA THR A 691 -5.72 36.43 9.62
C THR A 691 -5.69 35.03 10.22
N GLY A 692 -6.82 34.32 10.19
CA GLY A 692 -6.88 32.95 10.70
C GLY A 692 -8.29 32.50 10.93
N ASN A 693 -8.43 31.36 11.62
CA ASN A 693 -9.74 30.85 12.03
C ASN A 693 -9.65 30.08 13.33
N ALA A 694 -10.78 30.01 14.01
CA ALA A 694 -10.96 29.22 15.23
C ALA A 694 -12.34 28.55 15.21
N GLY A 695 -12.39 27.26 15.46
CA GLY A 695 -13.65 26.53 15.39
C GLY A 695 -13.65 25.21 16.15
N LEU A 696 -14.80 24.59 16.13
CA LEU A 696 -15.07 23.29 16.75
C LEU A 696 -15.88 22.44 15.77
N ARG A 697 -15.42 21.21 15.54
CA ARG A 697 -16.18 20.17 14.84
C ARG A 697 -16.59 19.10 15.82
N TRP A 698 -17.87 18.75 15.81
CA TRP A 698 -18.42 17.60 16.46
C TRP A 698 -18.58 16.47 15.44
N THR A 699 -18.25 15.24 15.82
CA THR A 699 -18.49 14.06 14.98
C THR A 699 -18.93 12.88 15.82
N GLN A 700 -19.91 12.13 15.33
CA GLN A 700 -20.36 10.86 15.89
C GLN A 700 -20.22 9.78 14.82
N THR A 701 -19.54 8.69 15.17
CA THR A 701 -19.39 7.51 14.32
C THR A 701 -20.12 6.33 14.93
N LYS A 702 -20.86 5.59 14.07
CA LYS A 702 -21.52 4.33 14.40
C LYS A 702 -21.03 3.27 13.45
N ASP A 703 -20.34 2.27 13.98
CA ASP A 703 -19.84 1.11 13.26
C ASP A 703 -20.70 -0.11 13.58
N GLU A 704 -21.05 -0.89 12.56
CA GLU A 704 -21.66 -2.21 12.66
C GLU A 704 -20.82 -3.18 11.86
N GLY A 705 -20.21 -4.17 12.55
CA GLY A 705 -19.45 -5.26 11.96
C GLY A 705 -20.25 -6.54 11.94
N VAL A 706 -20.21 -7.25 10.81
CA VAL A 706 -20.76 -8.61 10.67
C VAL A 706 -19.65 -9.53 10.21
N GLY A 707 -19.53 -10.67 10.85
CA GLY A 707 -18.51 -11.68 10.56
C GLY A 707 -18.92 -13.04 11.10
N THR A 708 -17.97 -13.94 11.24
CA THR A 708 -18.21 -15.33 11.70
C THR A 708 -17.35 -15.67 12.91
N ASN A 709 -17.98 -16.29 13.91
CA ASN A 709 -17.27 -16.95 15.00
C ASN A 709 -17.23 -18.44 14.74
N ILE A 710 -16.03 -19.00 14.64
CA ILE A 710 -15.81 -20.42 14.37
C ILE A 710 -14.87 -20.97 15.44
N SER A 711 -15.34 -21.99 16.16
CA SER A 711 -14.53 -22.81 17.06
C SER A 711 -14.35 -24.19 16.47
N ARG A 712 -13.11 -24.68 16.45
CA ARG A 712 -12.73 -25.97 15.92
C ARG A 712 -11.91 -26.75 16.95
N VAL A 713 -12.02 -28.06 16.93
CA VAL A 713 -11.16 -28.94 17.70
C VAL A 713 -10.46 -29.92 16.76
N THR A 714 -9.18 -30.11 16.95
CA THR A 714 -8.42 -31.21 16.37
C THR A 714 -8.20 -32.28 17.44
N ARG A 715 -8.67 -33.51 17.18
CA ARG A 715 -8.60 -34.62 18.13
C ARG A 715 -8.14 -35.89 17.43
N THR A 716 -7.61 -36.83 18.23
CA THR A 716 -7.25 -38.16 17.76
C THR A 716 -8.48 -39.02 17.60
N THR A 717 -8.66 -39.63 16.43
CA THR A 717 -9.73 -40.60 16.17
C THR A 717 -9.50 -41.93 16.87
N ALA A 718 -10.53 -42.75 17.05
CA ALA A 718 -10.43 -44.05 17.63
C ALA A 718 -9.50 -45.02 16.87
N THR A 719 -9.20 -44.73 15.61
CA THR A 719 -8.28 -45.49 14.74
C THR A 719 -6.85 -44.90 14.73
N GLY A 720 -6.53 -43.93 15.58
CA GLY A 720 -5.20 -43.35 15.70
C GLY A 720 -4.86 -42.26 14.67
N GLY A 721 -5.80 -41.88 13.79
CA GLY A 721 -5.69 -40.71 12.92
C GLY A 721 -6.09 -39.43 13.66
N THR A 722 -5.92 -38.29 13.00
CA THR A 722 -6.40 -36.99 13.51
C THR A 722 -7.58 -36.50 12.69
N GLU A 723 -8.56 -35.87 13.34
CA GLU A 723 -9.68 -35.17 12.70
C GLU A 723 -9.84 -33.77 13.28
N THR A 724 -10.19 -32.79 12.42
CA THR A 724 -10.59 -31.45 12.88
C THR A 724 -12.08 -31.29 12.69
N VAL A 725 -12.79 -30.99 13.79
CA VAL A 725 -14.24 -30.84 13.83
C VAL A 725 -14.57 -29.41 14.21
N VAL A 726 -15.60 -28.85 13.60
CA VAL A 726 -16.17 -27.56 14.02
C VAL A 726 -17.11 -27.81 15.20
N LEU A 727 -16.81 -27.16 16.33
CA LEU A 727 -17.63 -27.24 17.54
C LEU A 727 -18.78 -26.23 17.50
N ALA A 728 -18.50 -25.03 16.99
CA ALA A 728 -19.49 -23.98 16.86
C ALA A 728 -19.18 -23.11 15.65
N ALA A 729 -20.22 -22.67 14.93
CA ALA A 729 -20.14 -21.65 13.90
C ALA A 729 -21.39 -20.79 13.97
N GLN A 730 -21.23 -19.48 14.08
CA GLN A 730 -22.33 -18.53 14.17
C GLN A 730 -21.97 -17.17 13.54
N GLU A 731 -22.97 -16.45 13.07
CA GLU A 731 -22.81 -15.07 12.67
C GLU A 731 -22.57 -14.20 13.91
N ALA A 732 -21.54 -13.36 13.86
CA ALA A 732 -21.25 -12.36 14.87
C ALA A 732 -21.65 -10.98 14.37
N ARG A 733 -22.43 -10.24 15.19
CA ARG A 733 -22.77 -8.83 14.97
C ARG A 733 -22.32 -8.00 16.15
N ILE A 734 -21.47 -7.02 15.89
CA ILE A 734 -21.00 -6.10 16.93
C ILE A 734 -21.17 -4.68 16.42
N SER A 735 -21.67 -3.81 17.30
CA SER A 735 -21.84 -2.39 17.01
C SER A 735 -21.05 -1.56 18.01
N ASN A 736 -20.35 -0.55 17.52
CA ASN A 736 -19.64 0.42 18.33
C ASN A 736 -20.12 1.84 18.00
N THR A 737 -20.10 2.74 18.99
CA THR A 737 -20.45 4.16 18.78
C THR A 737 -19.54 5.02 19.62
N TYR A 738 -18.95 6.02 18.98
CA TYR A 738 -18.11 7.00 19.67
C TYR A 738 -18.35 8.41 19.14
N THR A 739 -18.04 9.37 19.98
CA THR A 739 -18.22 10.81 19.70
C THR A 739 -16.92 11.54 19.99
N ASP A 740 -16.54 12.45 19.10
CA ASP A 740 -15.33 13.26 19.22
C ASP A 740 -15.64 14.74 19.02
N PHE A 741 -14.88 15.59 19.73
CA PHE A 741 -14.85 17.03 19.57
C PHE A 741 -13.46 17.43 19.09
N LEU A 742 -13.40 18.09 17.94
CA LEU A 742 -12.17 18.41 17.21
C LEU A 742 -12.01 19.93 17.11
N PRO A 743 -11.43 20.59 18.11
CA PRO A 743 -11.11 22.01 18.04
C PRO A 743 -9.94 22.22 17.08
N ALA A 744 -9.96 23.33 16.33
CA ALA A 744 -8.84 23.80 15.55
C ALA A 744 -8.69 25.32 15.65
N PHE A 745 -7.45 25.76 15.65
CA PHE A 745 -7.05 27.16 15.63
C PHE A 745 -5.92 27.36 14.63
N ASN A 746 -6.10 28.31 13.73
CA ASN A 746 -5.12 28.72 12.74
C ASN A 746 -4.89 30.24 12.85
N ALA A 747 -3.64 30.66 12.81
CA ALA A 747 -3.27 32.08 12.80
C ALA A 747 -2.18 32.31 11.75
N ASN A 748 -2.29 33.42 11.01
CA ASN A 748 -1.34 33.86 10.01
C ASN A 748 -1.05 35.34 10.25
N LEU A 749 0.12 35.65 10.81
CA LEU A 749 0.57 36.99 11.09
C LEU A 749 1.48 37.49 9.98
N ALA A 750 1.05 38.48 9.21
CA ALA A 750 1.89 39.16 8.23
C ALA A 750 2.83 40.15 8.94
N ILE A 751 4.04 39.66 9.27
CA ILE A 751 5.08 40.51 9.96
C ILE A 751 5.49 41.67 9.05
N THR A 752 5.66 41.37 7.76
CA THR A 752 5.79 42.34 6.67
C THR A 752 4.93 41.86 5.50
N PRO A 753 4.71 42.65 4.43
CA PRO A 753 4.01 42.16 3.24
C PRO A 753 4.62 40.91 2.62
N GLU A 754 5.94 40.67 2.81
CA GLU A 754 6.68 39.56 2.27
C GLU A 754 6.93 38.44 3.28
N LEU A 755 6.79 38.68 4.60
CA LEU A 755 7.14 37.72 5.65
C LEU A 755 5.92 37.37 6.50
N SER A 756 5.55 36.11 6.52
CA SER A 756 4.37 35.59 7.22
C SER A 756 4.76 34.51 8.23
N LEU A 757 4.26 34.62 9.44
CA LEU A 757 4.36 33.62 10.51
C LEU A 757 3.01 32.96 10.71
N ARG A 758 2.96 31.64 10.55
CA ARG A 758 1.75 30.83 10.73
C ARG A 758 1.87 29.93 11.92
N ALA A 759 0.77 29.76 12.64
CA ALA A 759 0.64 28.79 13.71
C ALA A 759 -0.66 28.01 13.55
N ASN A 760 -0.61 26.72 13.81
CA ASN A 760 -1.76 25.82 13.84
C ASN A 760 -1.75 25.00 15.11
N TYR A 761 -2.92 24.85 15.72
CA TYR A 761 -3.22 23.84 16.72
C TYR A 761 -4.50 23.12 16.33
N ALA A 762 -4.51 21.80 16.36
CA ALA A 762 -5.72 21.04 16.10
C ALA A 762 -5.73 19.69 16.81
N LYS A 763 -6.93 19.24 17.16
CA LYS A 763 -7.22 17.84 17.43
C LYS A 763 -7.82 17.23 16.18
N ASN A 764 -7.32 16.06 15.80
CA ASN A 764 -7.82 15.34 14.63
C ASN A 764 -7.94 13.85 14.93
N LEU A 765 -8.73 13.15 14.13
CA LEU A 765 -8.90 11.69 14.22
C LEU A 765 -8.79 11.03 12.84
N ALA A 766 -8.41 9.75 12.82
CA ALA A 766 -8.64 8.86 11.70
C ALA A 766 -9.24 7.54 12.21
N ARG A 767 -10.10 6.93 11.41
CA ARG A 767 -10.78 5.69 11.79
C ARG A 767 -9.89 4.48 11.47
N PRO A 768 -9.98 3.37 12.25
CA PRO A 768 -9.32 2.12 11.92
C PRO A 768 -9.74 1.62 10.53
N ARG A 769 -8.91 0.79 9.91
CA ARG A 769 -9.30 0.16 8.65
C ARG A 769 -10.55 -0.70 8.86
N PRO A 770 -11.48 -0.78 7.90
CA PRO A 770 -12.65 -1.64 8.00
C PRO A 770 -12.30 -3.09 8.32
N THR A 771 -11.21 -3.61 7.74
CA THR A 771 -10.70 -4.97 7.99
C THR A 771 -10.24 -5.21 9.43
N ASP A 772 -9.81 -4.18 10.17
CA ASP A 772 -9.43 -4.32 11.59
C ASP A 772 -10.66 -4.42 12.52
N LEU A 773 -11.83 -3.94 12.05
CA LEU A 773 -13.10 -3.91 12.81
C LEU A 773 -13.97 -5.16 12.60
N VAL A 774 -13.52 -6.11 11.78
CA VAL A 774 -14.30 -7.33 11.48
C VAL A 774 -14.43 -8.18 12.74
N PRO A 775 -15.64 -8.59 13.15
CA PRO A 775 -15.84 -9.40 14.36
C PRO A 775 -15.57 -10.90 14.13
N ASN A 776 -14.67 -11.26 13.22
CA ASN A 776 -14.32 -12.66 12.98
C ASN A 776 -13.47 -13.20 14.12
N ILE A 777 -13.86 -14.36 14.64
CA ILE A 777 -13.08 -15.15 15.59
C ILE A 777 -12.91 -16.56 14.99
N ASN A 778 -11.68 -17.01 14.88
CA ASN A 778 -11.35 -18.35 14.40
C ASN A 778 -10.38 -18.99 15.40
N CYS A 779 -10.90 -19.91 16.20
CA CYS A 779 -10.17 -20.64 17.22
C CYS A 779 -9.97 -22.08 16.82
N LEU A 780 -8.82 -22.62 17.15
CA LEU A 780 -8.46 -24.01 17.01
C LEU A 780 -7.97 -24.54 18.36
N ASP A 781 -8.75 -25.45 18.97
CA ASP A 781 -8.34 -26.27 20.09
C ASP A 781 -7.65 -27.54 19.52
N ASP A 782 -6.37 -27.67 19.72
CA ASP A 782 -5.59 -28.85 19.23
C ASP A 782 -5.30 -29.82 20.39
N GLN A 783 -6.23 -30.72 20.64
CA GLN A 783 -6.11 -31.75 21.68
C GLN A 783 -5.04 -32.83 21.38
N THR A 784 -4.47 -32.81 20.18
CA THR A 784 -3.38 -33.72 19.81
C THR A 784 -2.01 -33.24 20.26
N LEU A 785 -1.89 -31.93 20.59
CA LEU A 785 -0.66 -31.28 21.05
C LEU A 785 -0.75 -31.01 22.56
N THR A 786 -0.12 -31.84 23.36
CA THR A 786 -0.02 -31.62 24.80
C THR A 786 1.01 -30.53 25.09
N GLY A 787 0.56 -29.44 25.68
CA GLY A 787 1.42 -28.34 26.16
C GLY A 787 1.62 -27.17 25.21
N SER A 788 0.96 -27.13 24.05
CA SER A 788 0.80 -25.91 23.26
C SER A 788 -0.48 -25.20 23.67
N GLU A 789 -0.44 -23.88 23.83
CA GLU A 789 -1.68 -23.10 23.98
C GLU A 789 -2.44 -23.10 22.67
N ASP A 790 -3.75 -23.26 22.76
CA ASP A 790 -4.65 -23.15 21.61
C ASP A 790 -4.62 -21.74 21.03
N VAL A 791 -4.76 -21.62 19.73
CA VAL A 791 -4.58 -20.35 19.02
C VAL A 791 -5.89 -19.85 18.45
N CYS A 792 -6.19 -18.58 18.72
CA CYS A 792 -7.27 -17.83 18.08
C CYS A 792 -6.75 -16.66 17.28
N THR A 793 -7.29 -16.47 16.08
CA THR A 793 -7.21 -15.20 15.35
C THR A 793 -8.53 -14.47 15.52
N ALA A 794 -8.48 -13.22 15.93
CA ALA A 794 -9.68 -12.41 16.13
C ALA A 794 -9.52 -11.01 15.54
N GLY A 795 -10.58 -10.47 14.96
CA GLY A 795 -10.71 -9.05 14.72
C GLY A 795 -11.07 -8.30 16.02
N ASN A 796 -11.05 -6.99 15.99
CA ASN A 796 -11.36 -6.19 17.16
C ASN A 796 -12.31 -5.02 16.80
N PRO A 797 -13.61 -5.22 16.87
CA PRO A 797 -14.60 -4.17 16.58
C PRO A 797 -14.63 -3.04 17.63
N ASP A 798 -14.02 -3.24 18.81
CA ASP A 798 -13.94 -2.23 19.86
C ASP A 798 -12.75 -1.27 19.72
N LEU A 799 -12.03 -1.35 18.60
CA LEU A 799 -10.93 -0.44 18.33
C LEU A 799 -11.38 1.01 18.36
N LYS A 800 -10.67 1.81 19.13
CA LYS A 800 -10.84 3.26 19.16
C LYS A 800 -10.13 3.87 17.95
N PRO A 801 -10.65 4.99 17.41
CA PRO A 801 -9.96 5.70 16.33
C PRO A 801 -8.57 6.18 16.76
N TYR A 802 -7.72 6.39 15.77
CA TYR A 802 -6.50 7.16 15.96
C TYR A 802 -6.89 8.57 16.34
N ARG A 803 -6.26 9.12 17.37
CA ARG A 803 -6.47 10.51 17.82
C ARG A 803 -5.14 11.20 17.98
N ALA A 804 -5.02 12.39 17.44
CA ALA A 804 -3.80 13.18 17.54
C ALA A 804 -4.10 14.63 17.92
N ASP A 805 -3.24 15.15 18.80
CA ASP A 805 -3.06 16.59 19.05
C ASP A 805 -1.84 17.07 18.26
N GLN A 806 -2.01 18.08 17.43
CA GLN A 806 -0.93 18.58 16.58
C GLN A 806 -0.72 20.08 16.77
N TRP A 807 0.58 20.47 16.72
CA TRP A 807 1.05 21.85 16.79
C TRP A 807 1.99 22.11 15.65
N GLU A 808 1.87 23.25 15.01
CA GLU A 808 2.73 23.62 13.94
C GLU A 808 3.00 25.11 13.93
N VAL A 809 4.24 25.49 13.62
CA VAL A 809 4.65 26.88 13.37
C VAL A 809 5.44 26.90 12.07
N ASN A 810 5.12 27.84 11.17
CA ASN A 810 5.75 27.97 9.87
C ASN A 810 6.05 29.43 9.58
N LEU A 811 7.31 29.74 9.24
CA LEU A 811 7.76 31.03 8.74
C LEU A 811 7.92 30.96 7.23
N ALA A 812 7.25 31.83 6.49
CA ALA A 812 7.30 31.86 5.04
C ALA A 812 7.67 33.25 4.54
N TRP A 813 8.65 33.32 3.64
CA TRP A 813 9.14 34.54 3.02
C TRP A 813 8.86 34.55 1.50
N TYR A 814 8.23 35.62 1.05
CA TYR A 814 7.76 35.84 -0.32
C TYR A 814 8.37 37.11 -0.91
N PRO A 815 9.69 37.17 -1.19
CA PRO A 815 10.36 38.40 -1.62
C PRO A 815 9.87 38.96 -2.97
N ASN A 816 9.30 38.08 -3.78
CA ASN A 816 8.66 38.41 -5.07
C ASN A 816 7.68 37.31 -5.47
N ALA A 817 6.99 37.46 -6.60
CA ALA A 817 6.01 36.51 -7.11
C ALA A 817 6.61 35.15 -7.53
N ASP A 818 7.89 35.08 -7.84
CA ASP A 818 8.59 33.88 -8.32
C ASP A 818 9.34 33.10 -7.22
N THR A 819 9.49 33.71 -6.03
CA THR A 819 10.34 33.18 -4.97
C THR A 819 9.55 32.96 -3.69
N THR A 820 9.65 31.74 -3.15
CA THR A 820 9.12 31.38 -1.82
C THR A 820 10.17 30.59 -1.06
N ILE A 821 10.39 30.94 0.21
CA ILE A 821 11.21 30.16 1.14
C ILE A 821 10.38 29.95 2.40
N SER A 822 10.29 28.75 2.90
CA SER A 822 9.58 28.46 4.15
C SER A 822 10.34 27.51 5.05
N LEU A 823 10.19 27.70 6.36
CA LEU A 823 10.73 26.87 7.42
C LEU A 823 9.62 26.61 8.43
N GLY A 824 9.34 25.35 8.70
CA GLY A 824 8.31 24.92 9.63
C GLY A 824 8.83 23.93 10.67
N TYR A 825 8.21 23.96 11.83
CA TYR A 825 8.35 22.96 12.89
C TYR A 825 6.98 22.43 13.25
N TYR A 826 6.84 21.11 13.32
CA TYR A 826 5.61 20.48 13.78
C TYR A 826 5.88 19.48 14.90
N LYS A 827 4.86 19.27 15.72
CA LYS A 827 4.83 18.27 16.79
C LYS A 827 3.46 17.62 16.84
N LYS A 828 3.44 16.30 16.93
CA LYS A 828 2.22 15.49 16.95
C LYS A 828 2.28 14.51 18.10
N TYR A 829 1.25 14.53 18.93
CA TYR A 829 1.04 13.55 19.99
C TYR A 829 -0.13 12.65 19.61
N GLU A 830 0.13 11.38 19.38
CA GLU A 830 -0.89 10.38 19.07
C GLU A 830 -1.39 9.75 20.36
N ALA A 831 -2.53 10.23 20.81
CA ALA A 831 -3.17 9.77 22.05
C ALA A 831 -3.66 8.33 21.93
N SER A 832 -4.10 7.87 20.73
CA SER A 832 -4.39 6.47 20.42
C SER A 832 -4.01 6.13 18.98
N PHE A 833 -3.55 4.90 18.77
CA PHE A 833 -3.24 4.31 17.46
C PHE A 833 -3.49 2.80 17.49
N VAL A 834 -3.50 2.13 16.35
CA VAL A 834 -3.72 0.68 16.26
C VAL A 834 -2.40 -0.05 16.08
N ILE A 835 -2.17 -1.08 16.88
CA ILE A 835 -1.05 -2.02 16.73
C ILE A 835 -1.62 -3.33 16.19
N PRO A 836 -1.30 -3.74 14.96
CA PRO A 836 -1.83 -4.97 14.37
C PRO A 836 -1.17 -6.22 14.96
N ASN A 837 -1.89 -7.33 14.91
CA ASN A 837 -1.37 -8.69 15.19
C ASN A 837 -0.71 -8.89 16.55
N VAL A 838 -1.18 -8.21 17.59
CA VAL A 838 -0.68 -8.44 18.95
C VAL A 838 -1.15 -9.78 19.47
N THR A 839 -0.22 -10.58 19.98
CA THR A 839 -0.50 -11.89 20.59
C THR A 839 -0.65 -11.73 22.10
N ARG A 840 -1.72 -12.29 22.67
CA ARG A 840 -1.99 -12.34 24.11
C ARG A 840 -2.35 -13.74 24.50
N SER A 841 -1.65 -14.31 25.49
CA SER A 841 -1.91 -15.64 26.03
C SER A 841 -2.89 -15.60 27.19
N GLY A 842 -3.55 -16.72 27.46
CA GLY A 842 -4.45 -16.90 28.60
C GLY A 842 -5.76 -16.13 28.48
N VAL A 843 -6.27 -15.89 27.25
CA VAL A 843 -7.51 -15.16 27.02
C VAL A 843 -8.68 -16.11 26.88
N ASP A 844 -9.64 -16.05 27.79
CA ASP A 844 -10.94 -16.73 27.68
C ASP A 844 -11.90 -15.89 26.84
N LEU A 845 -11.96 -16.20 25.53
CA LEU A 845 -12.76 -15.43 24.56
C LEU A 845 -14.26 -15.71 24.65
N PHE A 846 -14.63 -16.92 25.07
CA PHE A 846 -16.03 -17.38 25.04
C PHE A 846 -16.64 -17.45 26.44
N HIS A 847 -15.86 -17.14 27.48
CA HIS A 847 -16.26 -17.23 28.89
C HIS A 847 -16.71 -18.64 29.30
N ASP A 848 -16.07 -19.67 28.72
CA ASP A 848 -16.32 -21.08 28.96
C ASP A 848 -15.23 -21.78 29.80
N GLY A 849 -14.22 -21.01 30.22
CA GLY A 849 -13.06 -21.49 31.01
C GLY A 849 -11.91 -22.02 30.17
N ILE A 850 -12.03 -22.07 28.84
CA ILE A 850 -10.94 -22.42 27.92
C ILE A 850 -10.16 -21.17 27.58
N THR A 851 -8.85 -21.20 27.78
CA THR A 851 -7.97 -20.09 27.47
C THR A 851 -7.20 -20.32 26.18
N TYR A 852 -7.10 -19.24 25.39
CA TYR A 852 -6.42 -19.25 24.10
C TYR A 852 -5.30 -18.22 24.04
N THR A 853 -4.33 -18.49 23.22
CA THR A 853 -3.41 -17.47 22.72
C THR A 853 -4.09 -16.73 21.57
N VAL A 854 -4.57 -15.50 21.85
CA VAL A 854 -5.34 -14.69 20.90
C VAL A 854 -4.44 -13.72 20.16
N ARG A 855 -4.53 -13.72 18.85
CA ARG A 855 -3.87 -12.80 17.94
C ARG A 855 -4.88 -11.82 17.36
N GLN A 856 -4.75 -10.53 17.70
CA GLN A 856 -5.68 -9.47 17.25
C GLN A 856 -5.03 -8.09 17.21
N SER A 857 -5.64 -7.14 16.48
CA SER A 857 -5.27 -5.73 16.54
C SER A 857 -5.73 -5.11 17.87
N VAL A 858 -4.90 -4.26 18.47
CA VAL A 858 -5.22 -3.57 19.75
C VAL A 858 -4.88 -2.08 19.68
N ASN A 859 -5.42 -1.28 20.57
CA ASN A 859 -5.01 0.11 20.68
C ASN A 859 -3.70 0.25 21.46
N GLY A 860 -2.76 1.00 20.88
CA GLY A 860 -1.58 1.57 21.52
C GLY A 860 -1.80 3.04 21.86
N TYR A 861 -0.96 3.61 22.72
CA TYR A 861 -1.15 4.97 23.24
C TYR A 861 0.17 5.72 23.39
N GLY A 862 0.11 7.02 23.17
CA GLY A 862 1.14 7.96 23.60
C GLY A 862 2.37 8.04 22.72
N ALA A 863 2.27 7.80 21.42
CA ALA A 863 3.36 8.10 20.48
C ALA A 863 3.56 9.61 20.33
N LEU A 864 4.81 10.05 20.21
CA LEU A 864 5.19 11.44 20.08
C LEU A 864 6.17 11.61 18.94
N LEU A 865 5.75 12.37 17.94
CA LEU A 865 6.51 12.67 16.73
C LEU A 865 6.80 14.16 16.63
N ASP A 866 7.96 14.55 16.09
CA ASP A 866 8.25 15.93 15.71
C ASP A 866 9.07 15.99 14.41
N GLY A 867 9.12 17.18 13.81
CA GLY A 867 9.94 17.37 12.62
C GLY A 867 10.11 18.82 12.21
N ILE A 868 11.13 19.03 11.39
CA ILE A 868 11.44 20.31 10.75
C ILE A 868 11.28 20.14 9.25
N GLU A 869 10.58 21.07 8.62
CA GLU A 869 10.34 21.13 7.18
C GLU A 869 10.90 22.42 6.63
N ALA A 870 11.74 22.36 5.60
CA ALA A 870 12.18 23.52 4.84
C ALA A 870 11.85 23.35 3.37
N SER A 871 11.39 24.39 2.71
CA SER A 871 11.13 24.38 1.26
C SER A 871 11.49 25.71 0.64
N GLY A 872 11.84 25.65 -0.64
CA GLY A 872 12.13 26.83 -1.43
C GLY A 872 11.88 26.61 -2.91
N GLN A 873 11.46 27.66 -3.59
CA GLN A 873 11.35 27.72 -5.04
C GLN A 873 11.72 29.11 -5.54
N THR A 874 12.31 29.17 -6.72
CA THR A 874 12.58 30.43 -7.42
C THR A 874 12.75 30.23 -8.91
N VAL A 875 12.40 31.25 -9.70
CA VAL A 875 12.72 31.38 -11.13
C VAL A 875 13.78 32.45 -11.28
N PHE A 876 14.86 32.16 -12.00
CA PHE A 876 16.01 33.07 -12.13
C PHE A 876 15.78 34.19 -13.15
N THR A 877 14.65 34.89 -13.04
CA THR A 877 14.25 36.00 -13.93
C THR A 877 15.24 37.15 -13.96
N PHE A 878 16.17 37.23 -12.98
CA PHE A 878 17.25 38.20 -12.94
C PHE A 878 18.45 37.86 -13.85
N LEU A 879 18.51 36.64 -14.41
CA LEU A 879 19.55 36.25 -15.33
C LEU A 879 19.30 36.80 -16.74
N PRO A 880 20.38 37.04 -17.54
CA PRO A 880 20.21 37.46 -18.92
C PRO A 880 19.64 36.32 -19.79
N GLN A 881 18.93 36.69 -20.83
CA GLN A 881 18.44 35.73 -21.83
C GLN A 881 19.58 34.97 -22.49
N PRO A 882 19.44 33.61 -22.69
CA PRO A 882 18.24 32.81 -22.47
C PRO A 882 18.13 32.18 -21.07
N PHE A 883 19.01 32.46 -20.12
CA PHE A 883 19.15 31.83 -18.81
C PHE A 883 18.04 32.18 -17.81
N ASP A 884 17.24 33.25 -18.09
CA ASP A 884 16.08 33.69 -17.29
C ASP A 884 14.90 32.72 -17.30
N GLY A 885 14.97 31.64 -18.09
CA GLY A 885 14.04 30.54 -18.09
C GLY A 885 14.35 29.43 -17.07
N PHE A 886 15.54 29.47 -16.42
CA PHE A 886 15.89 28.49 -15.39
C PHE A 886 15.17 28.78 -14.07
N GLY A 887 14.89 27.70 -13.34
CA GLY A 887 14.38 27.79 -11.99
C GLY A 887 14.70 26.52 -11.21
N VAL A 888 14.53 26.61 -9.90
CA VAL A 888 14.73 25.50 -8.96
C VAL A 888 13.58 25.42 -7.98
N THR A 889 13.24 24.20 -7.61
CA THR A 889 12.36 23.91 -6.47
C THR A 889 13.00 22.84 -5.61
N GLY A 890 12.85 22.94 -4.29
CA GLY A 890 13.38 21.93 -3.39
C GLY A 890 12.73 21.97 -2.03
N ASN A 891 12.77 20.85 -1.36
CA ASN A 891 12.36 20.73 0.03
C ASN A 891 13.14 19.64 0.75
N ILE A 892 13.19 19.77 2.08
CA ILE A 892 13.78 18.80 2.98
C ILE A 892 12.92 18.68 4.23
N THR A 893 12.72 17.45 4.67
CA THR A 893 12.06 17.15 5.94
C THR A 893 13.00 16.30 6.80
N TYR A 894 13.20 16.74 8.03
CA TYR A 894 13.78 15.95 9.11
C TYR A 894 12.68 15.61 10.10
N ALA A 895 12.40 14.31 10.30
CA ALA A 895 11.36 13.83 11.18
C ALA A 895 11.90 12.75 12.12
N ARG A 896 11.37 12.69 13.34
CA ARG A 896 11.74 11.67 14.31
C ARG A 896 10.56 11.27 15.20
N ALA A 897 10.60 10.05 15.70
CA ALA A 897 9.80 9.63 16.82
C ALA A 897 10.58 9.91 18.11
N ILE A 898 10.03 10.75 18.98
CA ILE A 898 10.59 11.02 20.31
C ILE A 898 10.28 9.84 21.22
N ARG A 899 9.09 9.27 21.07
CA ARG A 899 8.58 8.11 21.79
C ARG A 899 7.60 7.34 20.89
N THR A 900 7.72 6.02 20.84
CA THR A 900 6.83 5.18 20.04
C THR A 900 5.87 4.38 20.92
N ASN A 901 6.31 3.95 22.10
CA ASN A 901 5.64 2.95 22.94
C ASN A 901 5.36 1.64 22.19
N LEU A 902 6.21 1.31 21.23
CA LEU A 902 6.18 0.06 20.47
C LEU A 902 7.28 -0.87 20.95
N THR A 903 6.98 -2.15 21.01
CA THR A 903 7.94 -3.19 21.42
C THR A 903 8.23 -4.12 20.26
N ASN A 904 9.48 -4.46 20.06
CA ASN A 904 9.89 -5.53 19.18
C ASN A 904 9.54 -6.86 19.88
N SER A 905 8.55 -7.59 19.40
CA SER A 905 8.09 -8.82 20.02
C SER A 905 9.12 -9.97 19.94
N ALA A 906 10.03 -9.92 18.96
CA ALA A 906 11.08 -10.95 18.83
C ALA A 906 12.21 -10.79 19.86
N THR A 907 12.49 -9.56 20.32
CA THR A 907 13.61 -9.24 21.23
C THR A 907 13.17 -8.68 22.59
N GLY A 908 11.90 -8.27 22.73
CA GLY A 908 11.38 -7.56 23.92
C GLY A 908 11.85 -6.11 24.06
N GLY A 909 12.69 -5.62 23.14
CA GLY A 909 13.23 -4.25 23.16
C GLY A 909 12.28 -3.19 22.63
N GLU A 910 12.45 -1.92 23.03
CA GLU A 910 11.69 -0.80 22.48
C GLU A 910 12.08 -0.53 21.02
N LEU A 911 11.08 -0.34 20.15
CA LEU A 911 11.26 0.17 18.80
C LEU A 911 11.35 1.70 18.85
N LYS A 912 12.46 2.24 18.36
CA LYS A 912 12.70 3.70 18.32
C LYS A 912 12.16 4.36 17.06
N GLU A 913 11.85 3.57 16.04
CA GLU A 913 11.28 4.04 14.79
C GLU A 913 9.75 3.88 14.81
N TYR A 914 9.05 4.85 14.23
CA TYR A 914 7.61 4.82 14.04
C TYR A 914 7.30 4.30 12.61
N PRO A 915 6.29 3.43 12.43
CA PRO A 915 5.94 2.87 11.12
C PRO A 915 5.67 3.94 10.07
N GLY A 916 6.24 3.78 8.88
CA GLY A 916 6.11 4.75 7.79
C GLY A 916 6.97 6.01 7.91
N LEU A 917 7.55 6.32 9.07
CA LEU A 917 8.33 7.54 9.29
C LEU A 917 9.77 7.37 8.82
N SER A 918 10.19 8.21 7.87
CA SER A 918 11.60 8.33 7.46
C SER A 918 12.25 9.52 8.12
N LYS A 919 13.48 9.33 8.61
CA LYS A 919 14.23 10.40 9.31
C LYS A 919 14.54 11.59 8.41
N PHE A 920 14.90 11.32 7.14
CA PHE A 920 15.19 12.34 6.14
C PHE A 920 14.43 12.03 4.85
N THR A 921 13.77 13.05 4.31
CA THR A 921 13.26 13.06 2.94
C THR A 921 13.61 14.39 2.30
N TYR A 922 13.98 14.37 1.03
CA TYR A 922 14.19 15.60 0.27
C TYR A 922 13.86 15.42 -1.20
N ASN A 923 13.44 16.52 -1.80
CA ASN A 923 13.21 16.65 -3.23
C ASN A 923 14.00 17.84 -3.74
N ALA A 924 14.59 17.70 -4.91
CA ALA A 924 15.24 18.77 -5.62
C ALA A 924 14.91 18.68 -7.11
N SER A 925 14.45 19.78 -7.68
CA SER A 925 14.15 19.85 -9.11
C SER A 925 14.79 21.10 -9.72
N VAL A 926 15.40 20.92 -10.88
CA VAL A 926 15.88 22.00 -11.74
C VAL A 926 15.02 21.97 -13.00
N PHE A 927 14.57 23.10 -13.45
CA PHE A 927 13.79 23.21 -14.67
C PHE A 927 14.24 24.40 -15.53
N TYR A 928 13.95 24.27 -16.80
CA TYR A 928 14.07 25.34 -17.78
C TYR A 928 12.74 25.47 -18.52
N ASP A 929 12.14 26.65 -18.53
CA ASP A 929 10.88 26.90 -19.22
C ASP A 929 10.91 28.26 -19.96
N LYS A 930 11.25 28.19 -21.25
CA LYS A 930 11.26 29.37 -22.11
C LYS A 930 11.03 29.03 -23.57
N GLY A 931 10.13 29.77 -24.20
CA GLY A 931 9.81 29.63 -25.61
C GLY A 931 9.35 28.21 -25.98
N PHE A 932 10.07 27.59 -26.92
CA PHE A 932 9.73 26.26 -27.43
C PHE A 932 10.17 25.10 -26.52
N LEU A 933 11.01 25.35 -25.53
CA LEU A 933 11.60 24.30 -24.67
C LEU A 933 11.08 24.40 -23.24
N ASN A 934 10.55 23.28 -22.76
CA ASN A 934 10.35 23.02 -21.32
C ASN A 934 11.12 21.74 -20.97
N ALA A 935 11.99 21.81 -19.98
CA ALA A 935 12.77 20.68 -19.51
C ALA A 935 12.82 20.67 -17.99
N ARG A 936 12.76 19.50 -17.39
CA ARG A 936 12.81 19.32 -15.92
C ARG A 936 13.57 18.04 -15.57
N LEU A 937 14.41 18.15 -14.52
CA LEU A 937 15.06 17.02 -13.85
C LEU A 937 14.73 17.09 -12.37
N SER A 938 14.28 16.00 -11.80
CA SER A 938 13.84 15.93 -10.40
C SER A 938 14.48 14.74 -9.70
N TYR A 939 14.93 14.93 -8.48
CA TYR A 939 15.45 13.86 -7.62
C TYR A 939 14.65 13.81 -6.33
N ASN A 940 14.11 12.63 -6.01
CA ASN A 940 13.31 12.37 -4.82
C ASN A 940 14.03 11.33 -3.97
N TYR A 941 14.32 11.66 -2.70
CA TYR A 941 15.04 10.79 -1.78
C TYR A 941 14.24 10.56 -0.49
N ARG A 942 14.28 9.33 -0.03
CA ARG A 942 13.73 8.88 1.25
C ARG A 942 14.76 8.02 1.98
N SER A 943 15.09 8.36 3.24
CA SER A 943 15.96 7.51 4.08
C SER A 943 15.26 6.22 4.50
N LYS A 944 15.98 5.26 5.05
CA LYS A 944 15.41 4.01 5.57
C LYS A 944 14.23 4.28 6.51
N TRP A 945 13.27 3.34 6.53
CA TRP A 945 12.11 3.42 7.44
C TRP A 945 11.62 2.05 7.88
N LEU A 946 10.94 2.01 9.03
CA LEU A 946 10.19 0.86 9.51
C LEU A 946 8.91 0.74 8.69
N SER A 947 8.73 -0.35 7.94
CA SER A 947 7.54 -0.58 7.11
C SER A 947 6.47 -1.40 7.81
N THR A 948 6.88 -2.30 8.72
CA THR A 948 5.97 -3.20 9.44
C THR A 948 6.51 -3.40 10.85
N VAL A 949 5.64 -3.28 11.85
CA VAL A 949 6.04 -3.46 13.27
C VAL A 949 6.21 -4.93 13.61
N LEU A 950 5.28 -5.76 13.13
CA LEU A 950 5.21 -7.19 13.42
C LEU A 950 4.91 -7.93 12.12
N ASP A 951 5.87 -8.69 11.63
CA ASP A 951 5.66 -9.59 10.50
C ASP A 951 5.65 -11.05 10.97
N ALA A 952 4.45 -11.61 11.00
CA ALA A 952 4.25 -12.98 11.44
C ALA A 952 4.95 -14.01 10.57
N ALA A 953 5.06 -13.73 9.27
CA ALA A 953 5.75 -14.62 8.34
C ALA A 953 7.27 -14.66 8.59
N ASN A 954 7.82 -13.64 9.26
CA ASN A 954 9.24 -13.52 9.54
C ASN A 954 9.53 -13.51 11.07
N GLY A 955 8.89 -14.41 11.80
CA GLY A 955 9.14 -14.61 13.23
C GLY A 955 8.73 -13.44 14.11
N ASN A 956 7.70 -12.71 13.73
CA ASN A 956 7.21 -11.47 14.38
C ASN A 956 8.27 -10.36 14.45
N ASN A 957 9.27 -10.38 13.57
CA ASN A 957 10.28 -9.33 13.48
C ASN A 957 9.72 -8.08 12.80
N PRO A 958 10.24 -6.88 13.14
CA PRO A 958 9.97 -5.67 12.40
C PRO A 958 10.64 -5.72 11.02
N LEU A 959 9.98 -5.16 10.00
CA LEU A 959 10.54 -5.03 8.66
C LEU A 959 10.92 -3.60 8.36
N TYR A 960 12.10 -3.43 7.81
CA TYR A 960 12.62 -2.15 7.34
C TYR A 960 12.75 -2.12 5.82
N ARG A 961 12.61 -0.95 5.23
CA ARG A 961 13.00 -0.69 3.86
C ARG A 961 14.27 0.14 3.80
N LYS A 962 15.12 -0.14 2.80
CA LYS A 962 16.34 0.65 2.57
C LYS A 962 15.99 2.07 2.16
N ALA A 963 16.97 2.97 2.26
CA ALA A 963 16.88 4.29 1.64
C ALA A 963 16.75 4.16 0.11
N GLU A 964 15.87 4.99 -0.48
CA GLU A 964 15.59 5.00 -1.91
C GLU A 964 15.70 6.41 -2.48
N GLY A 965 16.24 6.53 -3.70
CA GLY A 965 16.40 7.80 -4.40
C GLY A 965 16.12 7.67 -5.89
N TYR A 966 15.05 8.31 -6.38
CA TYR A 966 14.60 8.24 -7.77
C TYR A 966 14.94 9.53 -8.51
N LEU A 967 15.56 9.38 -9.69
CA LEU A 967 15.84 10.47 -10.62
C LEU A 967 14.87 10.39 -11.79
N ASP A 968 14.08 11.44 -12.00
CA ASP A 968 13.07 11.54 -13.04
C ASP A 968 13.33 12.77 -13.94
N GLY A 969 13.00 12.67 -15.21
CA GLY A 969 13.21 13.77 -16.15
C GLY A 969 12.12 13.86 -17.22
N LYS A 970 11.83 15.07 -17.66
CA LYS A 970 10.88 15.37 -18.75
C LYS A 970 11.40 16.49 -19.64
N ILE A 971 11.24 16.32 -20.94
CA ILE A 971 11.49 17.33 -21.95
C ILE A 971 10.25 17.49 -22.81
N THR A 972 9.77 18.72 -23.01
CA THR A 972 8.66 19.05 -23.89
C THR A 972 9.11 20.11 -24.89
N LEU A 973 8.89 19.83 -26.15
CA LEU A 973 9.07 20.77 -27.25
C LEU A 973 7.70 21.31 -27.68
N ARG A 974 7.53 22.63 -27.58
CA ARG A 974 6.27 23.33 -27.90
C ARG A 974 6.33 23.91 -29.29
N PHE A 975 5.29 23.70 -30.08
CA PHE A 975 5.11 24.24 -31.43
C PHE A 975 3.79 25.04 -31.49
N PRO A 976 3.73 26.26 -30.88
CA PRO A 976 2.51 27.04 -30.75
C PRO A 976 1.82 27.35 -32.09
N LYS A 977 2.61 27.60 -33.11
CA LYS A 977 2.10 27.88 -34.48
C LYS A 977 1.29 26.71 -35.07
N TYR A 978 1.58 25.49 -34.62
CA TYR A 978 0.96 24.27 -35.12
C TYR A 978 0.04 23.61 -34.09
N HIS A 979 -0.17 24.27 -32.94
CA HIS A 979 -1.04 23.81 -31.87
C HIS A 979 -0.70 22.39 -31.32
N PHE A 980 0.59 22.01 -31.31
CA PHE A 980 1.00 20.74 -30.73
C PHE A 980 2.31 20.84 -29.93
N ASN A 981 2.47 19.89 -29.03
CA ASN A 981 3.67 19.66 -28.23
C ASN A 981 4.14 18.22 -28.42
N VAL A 982 5.46 18.00 -28.40
CA VAL A 982 6.07 16.65 -28.33
C VAL A 982 6.80 16.54 -27.01
N PHE A 983 6.64 15.41 -26.33
CA PHE A 983 7.32 15.21 -25.05
C PHE A 983 7.96 13.83 -24.92
N VAL A 984 9.03 13.79 -24.14
CA VAL A 984 9.67 12.58 -23.65
C VAL A 984 9.79 12.71 -22.13
N GLU A 985 9.36 11.66 -21.43
CA GLU A 985 9.45 11.57 -19.97
C GLU A 985 10.10 10.26 -19.59
N MET A 986 10.98 10.27 -18.57
CA MET A 986 11.65 9.10 -18.06
C MET A 986 11.64 9.12 -16.54
N GLN A 987 11.21 8.01 -15.94
CA GLN A 987 11.18 7.78 -14.49
C GLN A 987 12.22 6.74 -14.10
N ASN A 988 12.80 6.88 -12.90
CA ASN A 988 13.85 6.00 -12.39
C ASN A 988 15.08 5.90 -13.30
N ILE A 989 15.57 7.04 -13.80
CA ILE A 989 16.74 7.13 -14.72
C ILE A 989 17.97 6.44 -14.12
N ASN A 990 18.17 6.59 -12.81
CA ASN A 990 19.32 6.04 -12.08
C ASN A 990 19.17 4.55 -11.73
N ARG A 991 18.08 3.88 -12.13
CA ARG A 991 17.82 2.46 -11.87
C ARG A 991 17.87 2.13 -10.37
N GLU A 992 17.15 2.89 -9.56
CA GLU A 992 17.00 2.61 -8.13
C GLU A 992 16.26 1.29 -7.92
N TYR A 993 16.67 0.52 -6.89
CA TYR A 993 16.08 -0.75 -6.51
C TYR A 993 15.58 -0.71 -5.07
N SER A 994 14.65 -1.57 -4.72
CA SER A 994 14.08 -1.69 -3.38
C SER A 994 14.60 -2.92 -2.65
N LYS A 995 14.80 -2.79 -1.33
CA LYS A 995 15.20 -3.89 -0.43
C LYS A 995 14.41 -3.79 0.86
N VAL A 996 13.76 -4.90 1.22
CA VAL A 996 13.09 -5.11 2.51
C VAL A 996 13.97 -6.02 3.35
N TYR A 997 14.14 -5.71 4.64
CA TYR A 997 15.01 -6.47 5.52
C TYR A 997 14.57 -6.36 6.99
N ILE A 998 14.93 -7.35 7.79
CA ILE A 998 14.80 -7.34 9.25
C ILE A 998 15.98 -6.57 9.86
N ASN A 999 17.20 -6.96 9.48
CA ASN A 999 18.46 -6.31 9.79
C ASN A 999 19.44 -6.47 8.60
N LYS A 1000 20.69 -6.02 8.74
CA LYS A 1000 21.69 -6.07 7.67
C LYS A 1000 21.91 -7.48 7.09
N ASP A 1001 21.82 -8.52 7.94
CA ASP A 1001 22.12 -9.93 7.62
C ASP A 1001 20.87 -10.72 7.22
N MET A 1002 19.68 -10.17 7.45
CA MET A 1002 18.40 -10.81 7.21
C MET A 1002 17.56 -10.06 6.17
N PRO A 1003 17.97 -10.02 4.89
CA PRO A 1003 17.16 -9.46 3.83
C PRO A 1003 15.93 -10.35 3.57
N VAL A 1004 14.77 -9.71 3.36
CA VAL A 1004 13.51 -10.38 3.05
C VAL A 1004 13.25 -10.36 1.55
N ASP A 1005 13.23 -9.17 0.95
CA ASP A 1005 13.00 -8.99 -0.49
C ASP A 1005 14.01 -8.02 -1.11
N LEU A 1006 14.43 -8.34 -2.32
CA LEU A 1006 15.20 -7.46 -3.20
C LEU A 1006 14.54 -7.45 -4.58
N TYR A 1007 14.22 -6.28 -5.12
CA TYR A 1007 13.61 -6.16 -6.42
C TYR A 1007 13.94 -4.85 -7.13
N TYR A 1008 13.85 -4.88 -8.46
CA TYR A 1008 14.02 -3.73 -9.34
C TYR A 1008 12.69 -3.35 -9.97
N PRO A 1009 12.13 -2.16 -9.69
CA PRO A 1009 10.80 -1.76 -10.18
C PRO A 1009 10.77 -1.37 -11.66
N GLY A 1010 11.94 -1.35 -12.32
CA GLY A 1010 12.06 -0.92 -13.72
C GLY A 1010 12.26 0.57 -13.88
N ARG A 1011 12.68 0.95 -15.08
CA ARG A 1011 12.77 2.32 -15.58
C ARG A 1011 11.66 2.53 -16.60
N ARG A 1012 10.79 3.53 -16.39
CA ARG A 1012 9.65 3.80 -17.25
C ARG A 1012 9.96 4.97 -18.19
N MET A 1013 9.58 4.84 -19.45
CA MET A 1013 9.74 5.85 -20.47
C MET A 1013 8.41 6.14 -21.19
N PHE A 1014 8.12 7.41 -21.44
CA PHE A 1014 6.97 7.88 -22.21
C PHE A 1014 7.46 8.73 -23.38
N ILE A 1015 6.83 8.54 -24.54
CA ILE A 1015 7.02 9.40 -25.71
C ILE A 1015 5.62 9.75 -26.21
N GLY A 1016 5.33 11.03 -26.42
CA GLY A 1016 4.00 11.43 -26.81
C GLY A 1016 3.86 12.76 -27.51
N LEU A 1017 2.67 12.95 -28.04
CA LEU A 1017 2.23 14.15 -28.72
C LEU A 1017 0.94 14.62 -28.07
N GLN A 1018 0.85 15.94 -27.85
CA GLN A 1018 -0.34 16.63 -27.38
C GLN A 1018 -0.74 17.66 -28.44
N ALA A 1019 -2.01 17.64 -28.87
CA ALA A 1019 -2.59 18.63 -29.75
C ALA A 1019 -3.69 19.38 -28.98
N LYS A 1020 -3.78 20.70 -29.18
CA LYS A 1020 -4.79 21.59 -28.58
C LYS A 1020 -5.39 22.45 -29.69
N LEU A 1021 -6.71 22.33 -29.85
CA LEU A 1021 -7.51 23.04 -30.86
C LEU A 1021 -8.45 24.03 -30.20
#